data_e12d2a34c9673453fc0dd1802a1997aa
#
_entry.id   e12d2a34c9673453fc0dd1802a1997aa
#
_cell.length_a   1.000
_cell.length_b   1.000
_cell.length_c   1.000
_cell.angle_alpha   90.00
_cell.angle_beta   90.00
_cell.angle_gamma   90.00
#
_symmetry.space_group_name_H-M   'P 1'
#
loop_
_entity.id
_entity.type
_entity.pdbx_description
1 polymer ?
#
loop_
_entity_poly.entity_id
_entity_poly.type
_entity_poly.pdbx_seq_one_letter_code
_entity_poly.pdbx_strand_id
1 'polypeptide(L)'
;IAACAPASRATATADAAATRPASPSADDRKLAEARRERALVIASAVLTTPLALPMFAAPFGVDAALPAWLQLALASIVQFGFGARFYRAAWHALKARAGNMDLLVALGTSAAYGLSIWLMLRDPGHAAHLYFEASAVIVTLVRFGKWLEARAKRQTTDAIRALNALRPDRARIVEHGVERDVPLAQVRVGTVVRVLPGERVPVDGRIEAGVTHVDESLITGESLPVPKEPGERVTAGSINGEGALTVATTAIGAETTLARIIRLVESAQAEKAPIQRLVDRVSAVFVPAIVAIAFATFAGWLVAGAGVETAILNAVAVLVIACPCALGLATPAAIMAGTGVAARHGVLIKDAQALELAQRARIVAFDKTGTLTQGRPTVTAFDAIGIPRGDALALAAAVQRASAHPLARAVVAAFDADADARRSSLAAAHADTPRAVAGRGVEARVDARLLALGSTRWRDELGIAVPDGVARRAAALEAAGNTVSWLMRADAPREALALVAFGDTVKPNARRAIERLAARGIRSALVTGDNRGSATAVAASLGIDEVHAQVLPDDKARVVAQLKATAGDGAVAMVGDGINDAPALAAADVGIAMATGTDVAMHTAGITLMRGDPALVADAVDISRRTYRKIQQNLFWAFVYNLVGIPLAALGWLNPMIAGAAMAFSSVSVVTNALLLRRWKGDAR
;
A
#
# COMPACT_ATOMS: atom_id res chain seq x y z
N ILE A 1 61.01 -17.99 -49.88
CA ILE A 1 61.30 -19.20 -49.07
C ILE A 1 60.23 -19.23 -47.96
N ALA A 2 59.30 -20.15 -48.18
CA ALA A 2 58.19 -20.42 -47.35
C ALA A 2 58.57 -21.39 -46.23
N ALA A 3 57.99 -21.24 -45.04
CA ALA A 3 57.91 -22.31 -44.05
C ALA A 3 56.49 -22.39 -43.51
N CYS A 4 55.88 -23.49 -43.85
CA CYS A 4 54.59 -23.97 -43.37
C CYS A 4 54.76 -24.47 -41.95
N ALA A 5 53.91 -24.10 -40.98
CA ALA A 5 53.80 -24.72 -39.67
C ALA A 5 52.36 -25.22 -39.43
N PRO A 6 52.14 -26.35 -38.78
CA PRO A 6 50.89 -27.10 -38.85
C PRO A 6 49.86 -26.63 -37.88
N ALA A 7 48.61 -26.80 -38.29
CA ALA A 7 47.41 -26.62 -37.46
C ALA A 7 47.39 -27.56 -36.25
N SER A 8 47.40 -27.01 -35.03
CA SER A 8 47.15 -27.78 -33.80
C SER A 8 45.61 -27.82 -33.54
N ARG A 9 45.11 -29.02 -33.49
CA ARG A 9 43.77 -29.39 -33.01
C ARG A 9 43.54 -28.82 -31.61
N ALA A 10 42.65 -27.86 -31.46
CA ALA A 10 41.99 -27.54 -30.19
C ALA A 10 40.76 -28.44 -30.09
N THR A 11 40.95 -29.59 -29.47
CA THR A 11 39.85 -30.46 -29.06
C THR A 11 39.09 -29.83 -27.89
N ALA A 12 37.80 -29.79 -28.06
CA ALA A 12 36.71 -29.85 -27.11
C ALA A 12 37.12 -29.94 -25.60
N THR A 13 36.91 -28.82 -24.89
CA THR A 13 36.61 -28.82 -23.45
C THR A 13 35.60 -27.71 -23.17
N ALA A 14 34.41 -27.91 -23.71
CA ALA A 14 33.22 -27.13 -23.37
C ALA A 14 32.18 -28.10 -22.78
N ASP A 15 32.43 -28.58 -21.55
CA ASP A 15 31.39 -29.17 -20.70
C ASP A 15 31.99 -29.42 -19.30
N ALA A 16 32.05 -28.39 -18.51
CA ALA A 16 32.11 -28.49 -17.03
C ALA A 16 31.98 -27.08 -16.41
N ALA A 17 31.04 -26.25 -16.89
CA ALA A 17 30.49 -25.18 -16.06
C ALA A 17 29.55 -25.86 -15.07
N ALA A 18 30.13 -26.47 -14.02
CA ALA A 18 29.39 -26.96 -12.87
C ALA A 18 28.42 -25.88 -12.43
N THR A 19 27.15 -26.20 -12.52
CA THR A 19 26.05 -25.45 -11.92
C THR A 19 26.37 -25.19 -10.44
N ARG A 20 26.93 -24.02 -10.16
CA ARG A 20 26.98 -23.52 -8.78
C ARG A 20 25.54 -23.50 -8.31
N PRO A 21 25.19 -24.17 -7.21
CA PRO A 21 23.86 -24.09 -6.67
C PRO A 21 23.55 -22.61 -6.44
N ALA A 22 22.44 -22.14 -6.98
CA ALA A 22 21.99 -20.79 -6.82
C ALA A 22 21.98 -20.47 -5.32
N SER A 23 22.62 -19.39 -4.89
CA SER A 23 22.62 -18.98 -3.49
C SER A 23 21.16 -18.89 -3.04
N PRO A 24 20.80 -19.50 -1.88
CA PRO A 24 19.41 -19.55 -1.45
C PRO A 24 18.83 -18.14 -1.40
N SER A 25 17.62 -17.97 -1.93
CA SER A 25 16.93 -16.69 -1.98
C SER A 25 16.75 -16.12 -0.56
N ALA A 26 16.54 -14.81 -0.46
CA ALA A 26 16.26 -14.18 0.83
C ALA A 26 15.06 -14.83 1.54
N ASP A 27 14.08 -15.31 0.76
CA ASP A 27 12.90 -16.01 1.26
C ASP A 27 13.20 -17.42 1.75
N ASP A 28 14.08 -18.16 1.06
CA ASP A 28 14.53 -19.49 1.51
C ASP A 28 15.27 -19.41 2.85
N ARG A 29 16.10 -18.38 3.04
CA ARG A 29 16.78 -18.12 4.31
C ARG A 29 15.79 -17.83 5.44
N LYS A 30 14.80 -16.98 5.20
CA LYS A 30 13.73 -16.67 6.18
C LYS A 30 12.87 -17.90 6.51
N LEU A 31 12.60 -18.77 5.55
CA LEU A 31 11.89 -20.04 5.78
C LEU A 31 12.73 -21.02 6.59
N ALA A 32 14.03 -21.12 6.30
CA ALA A 32 14.96 -21.97 7.05
C ALA A 32 15.09 -21.50 8.51
N GLU A 33 15.22 -20.17 8.74
CA GLU A 33 15.21 -19.58 10.09
C GLU A 33 13.92 -19.89 10.84
N ALA A 34 12.78 -19.81 10.17
CA ALA A 34 11.49 -20.11 10.75
C ALA A 34 11.33 -21.57 11.17
N ARG A 35 11.79 -22.49 10.34
CA ARG A 35 11.81 -23.94 10.66
C ARG A 35 12.75 -24.21 11.82
N ARG A 36 13.92 -23.56 11.84
CA ARG A 36 14.89 -23.67 12.94
C ARG A 36 14.31 -23.15 14.25
N GLU A 37 13.69 -21.97 14.26
CA GLU A 37 13.06 -21.43 15.48
C GLU A 37 11.92 -22.33 15.98
N ARG A 38 11.09 -22.88 15.08
CA ARG A 38 10.05 -23.86 15.44
C ARG A 38 10.66 -25.10 16.09
N ALA A 39 11.72 -25.65 15.52
CA ALA A 39 12.40 -26.82 16.06
C ALA A 39 12.98 -26.53 17.45
N LEU A 40 13.58 -25.34 17.65
CA LEU A 40 14.13 -24.93 18.94
C LEU A 40 13.04 -24.75 20.01
N VAL A 41 11.87 -24.24 19.65
CA VAL A 41 10.71 -24.14 20.56
C VAL A 41 10.22 -25.53 20.97
N ILE A 42 10.07 -26.44 20.00
CA ILE A 42 9.65 -27.82 20.26
C ILE A 42 10.67 -28.53 21.17
N ALA A 43 11.97 -28.42 20.85
CA ALA A 43 13.02 -29.04 21.65
C ALA A 43 13.07 -28.48 23.08
N SER A 44 12.90 -27.15 23.24
CA SER A 44 12.81 -26.52 24.56
C SER A 44 11.57 -27.02 25.33
N ALA A 45 10.40 -27.14 24.68
CA ALA A 45 9.19 -27.66 25.29
C ALA A 45 9.34 -29.13 25.73
N VAL A 46 9.94 -29.98 24.89
CA VAL A 46 10.20 -31.39 25.22
C VAL A 46 11.07 -31.53 26.48
N LEU A 47 12.14 -30.70 26.61
CA LEU A 47 13.01 -30.73 27.78
C LEU A 47 12.39 -30.09 29.02
N THR A 48 11.46 -29.13 28.83
CA THR A 48 10.77 -28.45 29.95
C THR A 48 9.60 -29.28 30.49
N THR A 49 8.93 -30.08 29.66
CA THR A 49 7.78 -30.89 30.05
C THR A 49 8.06 -31.81 31.25
N PRO A 50 9.16 -32.60 31.30
CA PRO A 50 9.47 -33.43 32.47
C PRO A 50 9.67 -32.62 33.76
N LEU A 51 10.23 -31.39 33.65
CA LEU A 51 10.42 -30.48 34.78
C LEU A 51 9.09 -29.92 35.32
N ALA A 52 8.15 -29.66 34.44
CA ALA A 52 6.83 -29.11 34.78
C ALA A 52 5.82 -30.18 35.20
N LEU A 53 6.04 -31.46 34.84
CA LEU A 53 5.12 -32.57 35.10
C LEU A 53 4.75 -32.74 36.58
N PRO A 54 5.68 -32.67 37.54
CA PRO A 54 5.37 -32.79 38.98
C PRO A 54 4.32 -31.78 39.44
N MET A 55 4.37 -30.56 38.96
CA MET A 55 3.40 -29.51 39.32
C MET A 55 1.97 -29.87 38.88
N PHE A 56 1.79 -30.51 37.74
CA PHE A 56 0.48 -30.94 37.23
C PHE A 56 0.02 -32.26 37.87
N ALA A 57 0.95 -33.11 38.33
CA ALA A 57 0.67 -34.39 38.94
C ALA A 57 0.35 -34.28 40.46
N ALA A 58 0.94 -33.29 41.13
CA ALA A 58 0.76 -33.07 42.58
C ALA A 58 -0.71 -32.92 43.04
N PRO A 59 -1.63 -32.20 42.34
CA PRO A 59 -3.04 -32.14 42.71
C PRO A 59 -3.77 -33.48 42.68
N PHE A 60 -3.20 -34.46 41.93
CA PHE A 60 -3.75 -35.82 41.83
C PHE A 60 -3.06 -36.81 42.79
N GLY A 61 -2.22 -36.30 43.71
CA GLY A 61 -1.51 -37.14 44.69
C GLY A 61 -0.38 -37.98 44.11
N VAL A 62 0.08 -37.69 42.91
CA VAL A 62 1.20 -38.39 42.25
C VAL A 62 2.49 -37.59 42.48
N ASP A 63 3.42 -38.17 43.24
CA ASP A 63 4.77 -37.63 43.37
C ASP A 63 5.62 -38.06 42.17
N ALA A 64 5.77 -37.15 41.20
CA ALA A 64 6.54 -37.36 39.99
C ALA A 64 7.87 -36.57 40.00
N ALA A 65 8.35 -36.19 41.19
CA ALA A 65 9.56 -35.37 41.30
C ALA A 65 10.80 -36.07 40.70
N LEU A 66 11.47 -35.34 39.77
CA LEU A 66 12.75 -35.82 39.20
C LEU A 66 13.89 -35.66 40.22
N PRO A 67 14.93 -36.51 40.13
CA PRO A 67 16.17 -36.31 40.91
C PRO A 67 16.74 -34.90 40.67
N ALA A 68 17.23 -34.24 41.75
CA ALA A 68 17.72 -32.85 41.67
C ALA A 68 18.82 -32.65 40.63
N TRP A 69 19.73 -33.58 40.45
CA TRP A 69 20.78 -33.52 39.39
C TRP A 69 20.22 -33.53 37.98
N LEU A 70 19.10 -34.27 37.74
CA LEU A 70 18.46 -34.36 36.44
C LEU A 70 17.69 -33.06 36.16
N GLN A 71 16.99 -32.48 37.19
CA GLN A 71 16.38 -31.18 37.09
C GLN A 71 17.41 -30.09 36.74
N LEU A 72 18.56 -30.08 37.43
CA LEU A 72 19.65 -29.16 37.14
C LEU A 72 20.18 -29.33 35.69
N ALA A 73 20.42 -30.56 35.24
CA ALA A 73 20.93 -30.83 33.89
C ALA A 73 19.97 -30.35 32.81
N LEU A 74 18.68 -30.69 32.91
CA LEU A 74 17.64 -30.28 31.96
C LEU A 74 17.46 -28.76 31.96
N ALA A 75 17.36 -28.15 33.13
CA ALA A 75 17.21 -26.70 33.27
C ALA A 75 18.42 -25.95 32.74
N SER A 76 19.67 -26.47 32.94
CA SER A 76 20.89 -25.86 32.42
C SER A 76 20.89 -25.81 30.87
N ILE A 77 20.49 -26.92 30.23
CA ILE A 77 20.36 -26.97 28.78
C ILE A 77 19.34 -25.94 28.30
N VAL A 78 18.16 -25.82 28.96
CA VAL A 78 17.14 -24.86 28.59
C VAL A 78 17.62 -23.43 28.85
N GLN A 79 18.19 -23.15 30.02
CA GLN A 79 18.62 -21.82 30.45
C GLN A 79 19.75 -21.27 29.57
N PHE A 80 20.84 -22.04 29.39
CA PHE A 80 22.06 -21.57 28.72
C PHE A 80 22.11 -21.96 27.25
N GLY A 81 21.47 -23.05 26.83
CA GLY A 81 21.35 -23.44 25.44
C GLY A 81 20.27 -22.65 24.71
N PHE A 82 19.03 -22.86 25.10
CA PHE A 82 17.89 -22.20 24.45
C PHE A 82 17.71 -20.74 24.91
N GLY A 83 18.09 -20.39 26.14
CA GLY A 83 18.05 -19.04 26.70
C GLY A 83 19.21 -18.13 26.26
N ALA A 84 20.28 -18.64 25.67
CA ALA A 84 21.50 -17.90 25.31
C ALA A 84 21.25 -16.59 24.55
N ARG A 85 20.19 -16.55 23.71
CA ARG A 85 19.81 -15.34 22.97
C ARG A 85 19.41 -14.18 23.89
N PHE A 86 18.70 -14.48 24.99
CA PHE A 86 18.25 -13.46 25.94
C PHE A 86 19.45 -12.86 26.69
N TYR A 87 20.41 -13.68 27.08
CA TYR A 87 21.65 -13.21 27.73
C TYR A 87 22.48 -12.31 26.82
N ARG A 88 22.64 -12.70 25.54
CA ARG A 88 23.38 -11.89 24.56
C ARG A 88 22.68 -10.55 24.33
N ALA A 89 21.35 -10.55 24.15
CA ALA A 89 20.57 -9.34 23.96
C ALA A 89 20.56 -8.44 25.22
N ALA A 90 20.43 -9.02 26.41
CA ALA A 90 20.54 -8.32 27.69
C ALA A 90 21.92 -7.66 27.88
N TRP A 91 23.00 -8.35 27.54
CA TRP A 91 24.36 -7.81 27.62
C TRP A 91 24.58 -6.62 26.68
N HIS A 92 24.07 -6.70 25.44
CA HIS A 92 24.15 -5.57 24.50
C HIS A 92 23.31 -4.37 24.99
N ALA A 93 22.12 -4.60 25.55
CA ALA A 93 21.29 -3.55 26.10
C ALA A 93 21.95 -2.87 27.32
N LEU A 94 22.56 -3.66 28.22
CA LEU A 94 23.27 -3.15 29.40
C LEU A 94 24.47 -2.27 28.97
N LYS A 95 25.26 -2.71 27.97
CA LYS A 95 26.34 -1.90 27.42
C LYS A 95 25.84 -0.59 26.80
N ALA A 96 24.68 -0.60 26.17
CA ALA A 96 24.05 0.56 25.58
C ALA A 96 23.30 1.44 26.60
N ARG A 97 23.33 1.09 27.89
CA ARG A 97 22.56 1.71 28.99
C ARG A 97 21.06 1.83 28.65
N ALA A 98 20.53 0.89 27.86
CA ALA A 98 19.14 0.82 27.45
C ALA A 98 18.48 -0.40 28.10
N GLY A 99 17.31 -0.20 28.71
CA GLY A 99 16.49 -1.31 29.18
C GLY A 99 15.80 -2.01 28.01
N ASN A 100 15.86 -3.34 27.97
CA ASN A 100 15.07 -4.14 27.03
C ASN A 100 14.38 -5.30 27.75
N MET A 101 13.40 -5.93 27.09
CA MET A 101 12.66 -7.05 27.67
C MET A 101 13.53 -8.29 27.91
N ASP A 102 14.58 -8.50 27.11
CA ASP A 102 15.47 -9.65 27.23
C ASP A 102 16.29 -9.57 28.54
N LEU A 103 16.55 -8.35 29.04
CA LEU A 103 17.17 -8.11 30.33
C LEU A 103 16.27 -8.59 31.48
N LEU A 104 14.96 -8.29 31.46
CA LEU A 104 14.01 -8.73 32.48
C LEU A 104 13.90 -10.26 32.51
N VAL A 105 13.84 -10.89 31.34
CA VAL A 105 13.80 -12.34 31.22
C VAL A 105 15.09 -12.96 31.74
N ALA A 106 16.25 -12.43 31.34
CA ALA A 106 17.55 -12.94 31.82
C ALA A 106 17.70 -12.82 33.33
N LEU A 107 17.32 -11.69 33.93
CA LEU A 107 17.35 -11.48 35.38
C LEU A 107 16.39 -12.43 36.10
N GLY A 108 15.12 -12.50 35.68
CA GLY A 108 14.10 -13.34 36.32
C GLY A 108 14.44 -14.82 36.26
N THR A 109 14.83 -15.32 35.09
CA THR A 109 15.20 -16.74 34.94
C THR A 109 16.50 -17.09 35.68
N SER A 110 17.48 -16.18 35.70
CA SER A 110 18.71 -16.37 36.48
C SER A 110 18.46 -16.38 37.97
N ALA A 111 17.56 -15.55 38.47
CA ALA A 111 17.18 -15.53 39.90
C ALA A 111 16.50 -16.85 40.34
N ALA A 112 15.54 -17.35 39.52
CA ALA A 112 14.87 -18.63 39.81
C ALA A 112 15.86 -19.82 39.71
N TYR A 113 16.74 -19.81 38.70
CA TYR A 113 17.76 -20.84 38.54
C TYR A 113 18.80 -20.81 39.68
N GLY A 114 19.28 -19.62 40.06
CA GLY A 114 20.23 -19.43 41.15
C GLY A 114 19.65 -19.82 42.49
N LEU A 115 18.37 -19.48 42.75
CA LEU A 115 17.65 -19.93 43.95
C LEU A 115 17.62 -21.46 44.04
N SER A 116 17.32 -22.14 42.94
CA SER A 116 17.28 -23.60 42.89
C SER A 116 18.64 -24.24 43.19
N ILE A 117 19.73 -23.67 42.66
CA ILE A 117 21.10 -24.12 43.00
C ILE A 117 21.36 -23.91 44.49
N TRP A 118 21.01 -22.74 45.05
CA TRP A 118 21.25 -22.46 46.45
C TRP A 118 20.49 -23.42 47.36
N LEU A 119 19.20 -23.71 47.05
CA LEU A 119 18.39 -24.69 47.82
C LEU A 119 18.97 -26.11 47.68
N MET A 120 19.38 -26.54 46.47
CA MET A 120 19.99 -27.84 46.23
C MET A 120 21.29 -28.04 47.07
N LEU A 121 22.11 -26.99 47.21
CA LEU A 121 23.34 -27.02 48.00
C LEU A 121 23.07 -27.00 49.50
N ARG A 122 21.98 -26.36 49.98
CA ARG A 122 21.62 -26.23 51.38
C ARG A 122 20.93 -27.49 51.91
N ASP A 123 20.11 -28.15 51.10
CA ASP A 123 19.38 -29.36 51.48
C ASP A 123 19.34 -30.39 50.35
N PRO A 124 20.39 -31.20 50.22
CA PRO A 124 20.53 -32.15 49.11
C PRO A 124 19.46 -33.27 49.09
N GLY A 125 18.69 -33.45 50.17
CA GLY A 125 17.71 -34.53 50.32
C GLY A 125 16.31 -34.21 49.80
N HIS A 126 15.96 -32.94 49.63
CA HIS A 126 14.61 -32.49 49.28
C HIS A 126 14.52 -31.98 47.83
N ALA A 127 14.43 -32.87 46.87
CA ALA A 127 14.30 -32.56 45.44
C ALA A 127 12.92 -31.90 45.10
N ALA A 128 11.93 -31.95 46.01
CA ALA A 128 10.56 -31.51 45.77
C ALA A 128 10.37 -29.98 45.82
N HIS A 129 11.33 -29.22 46.32
CA HIS A 129 11.18 -27.74 46.52
C HIS A 129 12.19 -26.95 45.65
N LEU A 130 12.58 -27.49 44.50
CA LEU A 130 13.43 -26.78 43.58
C LEU A 130 12.57 -26.06 42.54
N TYR A 131 13.02 -24.88 42.06
CA TYR A 131 12.32 -24.01 41.10
C TYR A 131 12.98 -24.01 39.70
N PHE A 132 13.68 -25.09 39.32
CA PHE A 132 14.27 -25.25 38.01
C PHE A 132 13.23 -25.25 36.89
N GLU A 133 12.03 -25.79 37.16
CA GLU A 133 10.91 -25.78 36.27
C GLU A 133 10.43 -24.34 35.96
N ALA A 134 10.42 -23.43 36.96
CA ALA A 134 10.03 -22.04 36.72
C ALA A 134 10.95 -21.35 35.72
N SER A 135 12.28 -21.49 35.89
CA SER A 135 13.27 -20.97 34.94
C SER A 135 13.07 -21.54 33.54
N ALA A 136 12.95 -22.87 33.39
CA ALA A 136 12.81 -23.54 32.11
C ALA A 136 11.48 -23.20 31.41
N VAL A 137 10.37 -23.16 32.15
CA VAL A 137 9.04 -22.79 31.64
C VAL A 137 9.04 -21.36 31.12
N ILE A 138 9.62 -20.40 31.88
CA ILE A 138 9.70 -18.99 31.44
C ILE A 138 10.49 -18.88 30.15
N VAL A 139 11.67 -19.47 30.04
CA VAL A 139 12.49 -19.48 28.80
C VAL A 139 11.67 -20.05 27.63
N THR A 140 10.99 -21.18 27.84
CA THR A 140 10.21 -21.86 26.80
C THR A 140 9.00 -21.03 26.36
N LEU A 141 8.25 -20.45 27.30
CA LEU A 141 7.07 -19.60 27.00
C LEU A 141 7.47 -18.32 26.30
N VAL A 142 8.57 -17.66 26.70
CA VAL A 142 9.06 -16.46 26.03
C VAL A 142 9.55 -16.79 24.61
N ARG A 143 10.24 -17.92 24.41
CA ARG A 143 10.60 -18.39 23.06
C ARG A 143 9.37 -18.69 22.22
N PHE A 144 8.38 -19.35 22.78
CA PHE A 144 7.10 -19.62 22.12
C PHE A 144 6.40 -18.31 21.70
N GLY A 145 6.33 -17.32 22.60
CA GLY A 145 5.82 -15.99 22.29
C GLY A 145 6.57 -15.33 21.11
N LYS A 146 7.91 -15.38 21.12
CA LYS A 146 8.76 -14.87 20.03
C LYS A 146 8.56 -15.62 18.71
N TRP A 147 8.35 -16.91 18.74
CA TRP A 147 8.03 -17.69 17.54
C TRP A 147 6.65 -17.32 16.99
N LEU A 148 5.63 -17.15 17.86
CA LEU A 148 4.31 -16.68 17.45
C LEU A 148 4.38 -15.27 16.83
N GLU A 149 5.18 -14.37 17.42
CA GLU A 149 5.49 -13.06 16.86
C GLU A 149 6.04 -13.15 15.44
N ALA A 150 7.10 -13.95 15.26
CA ALA A 150 7.72 -14.13 13.95
C ALA A 150 6.77 -14.78 12.94
N ARG A 151 5.91 -15.72 13.39
CA ARG A 151 4.88 -16.34 12.56
C ARG A 151 3.81 -15.33 12.13
N ALA A 152 3.34 -14.49 13.05
CA ALA A 152 2.36 -13.44 12.76
C ALA A 152 2.90 -12.42 11.75
N LYS A 153 4.13 -11.94 11.94
CA LYS A 153 4.81 -11.07 10.98
C LYS A 153 4.87 -11.70 9.59
N ARG A 154 5.15 -13.00 9.49
CA ARG A 154 5.16 -13.71 8.20
C ARG A 154 3.77 -13.80 7.55
N GLN A 155 2.74 -14.15 8.33
CA GLN A 155 1.37 -14.24 7.79
C GLN A 155 0.86 -12.91 7.25
N THR A 156 1.31 -11.79 7.78
CA THR A 156 0.94 -10.46 7.27
C THR A 156 1.70 -10.10 5.98
N THR A 157 2.89 -10.64 5.75
CA THR A 157 3.63 -10.52 4.47
C THR A 157 3.16 -11.48 3.37
N ASP A 158 2.29 -12.43 3.66
CA ASP A 158 1.75 -13.37 2.66
C ASP A 158 0.98 -12.65 1.52
N ALA A 159 0.39 -11.49 1.79
CA ALA A 159 -0.24 -10.67 0.75
C ALA A 159 0.78 -10.15 -0.28
N ILE A 160 1.98 -9.75 0.16
CA ILE A 160 3.09 -9.32 -0.73
C ILE A 160 3.64 -10.52 -1.49
N ARG A 161 3.78 -11.67 -0.83
CA ARG A 161 4.21 -12.91 -1.49
C ARG A 161 3.25 -13.35 -2.58
N ALA A 162 1.93 -13.21 -2.35
CA ALA A 162 0.93 -13.48 -3.36
C ALA A 162 1.12 -12.58 -4.59
N LEU A 163 1.46 -11.29 -4.40
CA LEU A 163 1.79 -10.38 -5.49
C LEU A 163 3.08 -10.79 -6.21
N ASN A 164 4.13 -11.18 -5.48
CA ASN A 164 5.37 -11.68 -6.09
C ASN A 164 5.17 -12.95 -6.89
N ALA A 165 4.28 -13.85 -6.46
CA ALA A 165 3.95 -15.09 -7.17
C ALA A 165 3.20 -14.86 -8.50
N LEU A 166 2.74 -13.63 -8.77
CA LEU A 166 2.11 -13.27 -10.03
C LEU A 166 3.12 -13.03 -11.16
N ARG A 167 4.40 -12.90 -10.84
CA ARG A 167 5.43 -12.61 -11.81
C ARG A 167 5.87 -13.89 -12.51
N PRO A 168 5.69 -14.01 -13.83
CA PRO A 168 6.24 -15.13 -14.61
C PRO A 168 7.78 -15.09 -14.60
N ASP A 169 8.40 -16.27 -14.63
CA ASP A 169 9.86 -16.40 -14.73
C ASP A 169 10.35 -16.36 -16.17
N ARG A 170 9.46 -16.58 -17.14
CA ARG A 170 9.73 -16.69 -18.58
C ARG A 170 8.78 -15.84 -19.36
N ALA A 171 9.21 -15.48 -20.58
CA ALA A 171 8.40 -14.77 -21.58
C ALA A 171 8.61 -15.37 -22.96
N ARG A 172 7.55 -15.38 -23.77
CA ARG A 172 7.61 -15.81 -25.17
C ARG A 172 7.83 -14.57 -26.04
N ILE A 173 9.07 -14.41 -26.53
CA ILE A 173 9.44 -13.29 -27.40
C ILE A 173 9.21 -13.66 -28.86
N VAL A 174 8.95 -12.64 -29.71
CA VAL A 174 8.81 -12.77 -31.15
C VAL A 174 9.97 -12.01 -31.81
N GLU A 175 10.91 -12.75 -32.40
CA GLU A 175 12.05 -12.19 -33.14
C GLU A 175 12.02 -12.69 -34.58
N HIS A 176 11.95 -11.76 -35.53
CA HIS A 176 11.90 -12.08 -36.98
C HIS A 176 10.77 -13.08 -37.33
N GLY A 177 9.64 -13.01 -36.66
CA GLY A 177 8.49 -13.90 -36.88
C GLY A 177 8.61 -15.28 -36.24
N VAL A 178 9.67 -15.56 -35.48
CA VAL A 178 9.87 -16.81 -34.74
C VAL A 178 9.62 -16.59 -33.26
N GLU A 179 8.77 -17.43 -32.68
CA GLU A 179 8.50 -17.42 -31.23
C GLU A 179 9.59 -18.20 -30.50
N ARG A 180 10.13 -17.61 -29.41
CA ARG A 180 11.11 -18.24 -28.54
C ARG A 180 10.75 -18.01 -27.09
N ASP A 181 10.79 -19.06 -26.29
CA ASP A 181 10.58 -18.97 -24.86
C ASP A 181 11.91 -18.70 -24.13
N VAL A 182 12.04 -17.52 -23.50
CA VAL A 182 13.25 -17.04 -22.85
C VAL A 182 13.02 -16.71 -21.38
N PRO A 183 14.06 -16.80 -20.52
CA PRO A 183 13.98 -16.25 -19.16
C PRO A 183 13.66 -14.76 -19.20
N LEU A 184 12.78 -14.27 -18.28
CA LEU A 184 12.36 -12.87 -18.24
C LEU A 184 13.54 -11.89 -18.12
N ALA A 185 14.66 -12.32 -17.54
CA ALA A 185 15.89 -11.52 -17.43
C ALA A 185 16.54 -11.18 -18.79
N GLN A 186 16.20 -11.89 -19.88
CA GLN A 186 16.70 -11.63 -21.22
C GLN A 186 15.81 -10.67 -22.03
N VAL A 187 14.59 -10.40 -21.57
CA VAL A 187 13.67 -9.44 -22.21
C VAL A 187 14.19 -8.02 -21.99
N ARG A 188 14.06 -7.17 -23.00
CA ARG A 188 14.44 -5.75 -22.94
C ARG A 188 13.25 -4.87 -23.30
N VAL A 189 13.31 -3.59 -22.93
CA VAL A 189 12.35 -2.60 -23.42
C VAL A 189 12.39 -2.56 -24.94
N GLY A 190 11.21 -2.56 -25.58
CA GLY A 190 11.05 -2.67 -27.03
C GLY A 190 10.98 -4.11 -27.56
N THR A 191 11.29 -5.14 -26.75
CA THR A 191 11.08 -6.54 -27.16
C THR A 191 9.59 -6.82 -27.33
N VAL A 192 9.21 -7.48 -28.41
CA VAL A 192 7.84 -7.91 -28.67
C VAL A 192 7.59 -9.26 -27.99
N VAL A 193 6.55 -9.32 -27.16
CA VAL A 193 6.19 -10.51 -26.38
C VAL A 193 4.83 -11.01 -26.82
N ARG A 194 4.69 -12.34 -27.04
CA ARG A 194 3.43 -13.02 -27.28
C ARG A 194 2.85 -13.54 -25.98
N VAL A 195 1.57 -13.24 -25.73
CA VAL A 195 0.82 -13.72 -24.55
C VAL A 195 -0.41 -14.48 -25.05
N LEU A 196 -0.47 -15.78 -24.75
CA LEU A 196 -1.59 -16.63 -25.17
C LEU A 196 -2.78 -16.53 -24.20
N PRO A 197 -3.97 -16.97 -24.61
CA PRO A 197 -5.14 -17.05 -23.74
C PRO A 197 -4.85 -17.82 -22.45
N GLY A 198 -5.26 -17.26 -21.32
CA GLY A 198 -5.02 -17.81 -19.99
C GLY A 198 -3.62 -17.63 -19.42
N GLU A 199 -2.65 -17.13 -20.20
CA GLU A 199 -1.31 -16.85 -19.72
C GLU A 199 -1.25 -15.52 -18.94
N ARG A 200 -0.27 -15.42 -18.04
CA ARG A 200 0.03 -14.16 -17.37
C ARG A 200 0.91 -13.28 -18.25
N VAL A 201 0.59 -11.99 -18.28
CA VAL A 201 1.40 -10.97 -18.96
C VAL A 201 2.74 -10.86 -18.23
N PRO A 202 3.89 -11.10 -18.92
CA PRO A 202 5.19 -11.15 -18.24
C PRO A 202 5.86 -9.78 -18.04
N VAL A 203 5.44 -8.75 -18.76
CA VAL A 203 6.04 -7.42 -18.79
C VAL A 203 4.96 -6.34 -18.80
N ASP A 204 5.29 -5.12 -18.40
CA ASP A 204 4.43 -3.98 -18.74
C ASP A 204 4.66 -3.63 -20.21
N GLY A 205 3.58 -3.39 -20.93
CA GLY A 205 3.69 -3.12 -22.38
C GLY A 205 2.47 -2.45 -22.97
N ARG A 206 2.57 -2.22 -24.28
CA ARG A 206 1.48 -1.72 -25.12
C ARG A 206 1.10 -2.79 -26.13
N ILE A 207 -0.17 -3.04 -26.31
CA ILE A 207 -0.68 -4.00 -27.28
C ILE A 207 -0.41 -3.46 -28.69
N GLU A 208 0.29 -4.23 -29.51
CA GLU A 208 0.48 -3.97 -30.95
C GLU A 208 -0.58 -4.67 -31.79
N ALA A 209 -0.97 -5.89 -31.39
CA ALA A 209 -1.99 -6.67 -32.08
C ALA A 209 -2.73 -7.61 -31.12
N GLY A 210 -3.99 -7.88 -31.45
CA GLY A 210 -4.88 -8.73 -30.67
C GLY A 210 -5.94 -7.93 -29.90
N VAL A 211 -7.09 -8.55 -29.68
CA VAL A 211 -8.21 -8.02 -28.86
C VAL A 211 -8.58 -9.10 -27.87
N THR A 212 -8.76 -8.72 -26.59
CA THR A 212 -9.05 -9.65 -25.52
C THR A 212 -9.66 -8.93 -24.32
N HIS A 213 -10.09 -9.70 -23.31
CA HIS A 213 -10.32 -9.18 -21.97
C HIS A 213 -9.15 -9.57 -21.08
N VAL A 214 -8.65 -8.64 -20.25
CA VAL A 214 -7.54 -8.89 -19.33
C VAL A 214 -8.05 -8.79 -17.90
N ASP A 215 -7.82 -9.84 -17.12
CA ASP A 215 -8.08 -9.81 -15.68
C ASP A 215 -6.93 -9.13 -14.94
N GLU A 216 -7.16 -7.90 -14.54
CA GLU A 216 -6.25 -7.07 -13.76
C GLU A 216 -6.63 -7.06 -12.25
N SER A 217 -7.55 -7.93 -11.81
CA SER A 217 -8.16 -7.90 -10.47
C SER A 217 -7.16 -7.95 -9.32
N LEU A 218 -6.06 -8.68 -9.49
CA LEU A 218 -5.00 -8.80 -8.48
C LEU A 218 -4.14 -7.54 -8.35
N ILE A 219 -4.15 -6.66 -9.34
CA ILE A 219 -3.39 -5.40 -9.38
C ILE A 219 -4.32 -4.23 -9.07
N THR A 220 -5.47 -4.17 -9.74
CA THR A 220 -6.43 -3.07 -9.60
C THR A 220 -7.47 -3.32 -8.51
N GLY A 221 -7.77 -4.57 -8.18
CA GLY A 221 -8.86 -4.98 -7.30
C GLY A 221 -10.24 -5.01 -7.97
N GLU A 222 -10.32 -4.83 -9.31
CA GLU A 222 -11.56 -4.95 -10.07
C GLU A 222 -11.85 -6.41 -10.41
N SER A 223 -13.07 -6.87 -10.13
CA SER A 223 -13.43 -8.29 -10.35
C SER A 223 -13.80 -8.62 -11.79
N LEU A 224 -14.08 -7.60 -12.62
CA LEU A 224 -14.46 -7.80 -14.01
C LEU A 224 -13.24 -7.63 -14.92
N PRO A 225 -13.01 -8.55 -15.87
CA PRO A 225 -12.00 -8.40 -16.88
C PRO A 225 -12.22 -7.14 -17.72
N VAL A 226 -11.15 -6.44 -18.05
CA VAL A 226 -11.16 -5.18 -18.81
C VAL A 226 -10.92 -5.49 -20.28
N PRO A 227 -11.77 -5.00 -21.21
CA PRO A 227 -11.51 -5.15 -22.65
C PRO A 227 -10.24 -4.37 -23.02
N LYS A 228 -9.41 -4.97 -23.87
CA LYS A 228 -8.12 -4.43 -24.31
C LYS A 228 -7.99 -4.55 -25.83
N GLU A 229 -7.56 -3.44 -26.45
CA GLU A 229 -7.40 -3.28 -27.90
C GLU A 229 -5.98 -2.80 -28.26
N PRO A 230 -5.57 -2.88 -29.53
CA PRO A 230 -4.28 -2.35 -29.97
C PRO A 230 -4.09 -0.87 -29.59
N GLY A 231 -2.91 -0.56 -29.05
CA GLY A 231 -2.58 0.76 -28.53
C GLY A 231 -2.82 0.93 -27.02
N GLU A 232 -3.53 0.04 -26.35
CA GLU A 232 -3.76 0.09 -24.91
C GLU A 232 -2.62 -0.53 -24.11
N ARG A 233 -2.54 -0.20 -22.83
CA ARG A 233 -1.53 -0.71 -21.90
C ARG A 233 -1.99 -2.00 -21.25
N VAL A 234 -1.04 -2.92 -21.04
CA VAL A 234 -1.18 -4.12 -20.20
C VAL A 234 -0.10 -4.14 -19.13
N THR A 235 -0.46 -4.69 -17.98
CA THR A 235 0.39 -4.70 -16.78
C THR A 235 0.91 -6.10 -16.51
N ALA A 236 2.18 -6.22 -16.14
CA ALA A 236 2.78 -7.48 -15.73
C ALA A 236 2.03 -8.11 -14.56
N GLY A 237 1.77 -9.43 -14.65
CA GLY A 237 1.03 -10.18 -13.64
C GLY A 237 -0.47 -10.34 -13.91
N SER A 238 -1.07 -9.52 -14.79
CA SER A 238 -2.46 -9.67 -15.26
C SER A 238 -2.65 -10.98 -16.02
N ILE A 239 -3.87 -11.50 -16.08
CA ILE A 239 -4.19 -12.74 -16.82
C ILE A 239 -4.88 -12.35 -18.14
N ASN A 240 -4.33 -12.83 -19.26
CA ASN A 240 -4.93 -12.67 -20.57
C ASN A 240 -6.17 -13.59 -20.72
N GLY A 241 -7.27 -13.07 -21.24
CA GLY A 241 -8.51 -13.82 -21.48
C GLY A 241 -8.48 -14.67 -22.74
N GLU A 242 -9.40 -14.37 -23.68
CA GLU A 242 -9.68 -15.29 -24.81
C GLU A 242 -8.77 -15.08 -26.04
N GLY A 243 -8.28 -13.86 -26.25
CA GLY A 243 -7.47 -13.48 -27.43
C GLY A 243 -5.97 -13.61 -27.19
N ALA A 244 -5.20 -13.97 -28.22
CA ALA A 244 -3.74 -13.89 -28.15
C ALA A 244 -3.29 -12.43 -28.33
N LEU A 245 -2.41 -11.94 -27.46
CA LEU A 245 -1.86 -10.59 -27.53
C LEU A 245 -0.42 -10.59 -28.04
N THR A 246 -0.10 -9.58 -28.84
CA THR A 246 1.28 -9.19 -29.15
C THR A 246 1.55 -7.85 -28.45
N VAL A 247 2.54 -7.83 -27.58
CA VAL A 247 2.78 -6.71 -26.66
C VAL A 247 4.20 -6.19 -26.84
N ALA A 248 4.36 -4.90 -27.19
CA ALA A 248 5.64 -4.22 -27.13
C ALA A 248 5.99 -3.86 -25.68
N THR A 249 7.12 -4.34 -25.20
CA THR A 249 7.57 -4.13 -23.82
C THR A 249 7.90 -2.67 -23.54
N THR A 250 7.28 -2.08 -22.52
CA THR A 250 7.56 -0.70 -22.08
C THR A 250 8.34 -0.64 -20.77
N ALA A 251 8.18 -1.63 -19.87
CA ALA A 251 8.95 -1.72 -18.63
C ALA A 251 9.19 -3.19 -18.24
N ILE A 252 10.34 -3.44 -17.61
CA ILE A 252 10.79 -4.77 -17.17
C ILE A 252 11.33 -4.74 -15.74
N GLY A 253 11.36 -5.89 -15.11
CA GLY A 253 12.06 -6.10 -13.82
C GLY A 253 11.53 -5.18 -12.71
N ALA A 254 12.42 -4.36 -12.16
CA ALA A 254 12.11 -3.44 -11.06
C ALA A 254 11.24 -2.26 -11.47
N GLU A 255 11.17 -1.95 -12.77
CA GLU A 255 10.43 -0.80 -13.28
C GLU A 255 8.97 -1.14 -13.64
N THR A 256 8.58 -2.42 -13.58
CA THR A 256 7.17 -2.82 -13.78
C THR A 256 6.27 -2.27 -12.70
N THR A 257 5.02 -1.99 -13.06
CA THR A 257 3.98 -1.53 -12.13
C THR A 257 3.84 -2.47 -10.93
N LEU A 258 3.84 -3.78 -11.16
CA LEU A 258 3.79 -4.78 -10.10
C LEU A 258 4.99 -4.69 -9.15
N ALA A 259 6.21 -4.51 -9.67
CA ALA A 259 7.42 -4.37 -8.84
C ALA A 259 7.40 -3.06 -8.03
N ARG A 260 6.86 -1.97 -8.59
CA ARG A 260 6.66 -0.70 -7.85
C ARG A 260 5.64 -0.86 -6.73
N ILE A 261 4.52 -1.53 -6.96
CA ILE A 261 3.51 -1.85 -5.93
C ILE A 261 4.16 -2.61 -4.77
N ILE A 262 4.91 -3.67 -5.07
CA ILE A 262 5.60 -4.49 -4.07
C ILE A 262 6.55 -3.62 -3.24
N ARG A 263 7.40 -2.80 -3.87
CA ARG A 263 8.31 -1.88 -3.17
C ARG A 263 7.61 -0.88 -2.28
N LEU A 264 6.49 -0.30 -2.73
CA LEU A 264 5.69 0.63 -1.92
C LEU A 264 5.15 -0.05 -0.66
N VAL A 265 4.63 -1.27 -0.78
CA VAL A 265 4.12 -2.03 0.37
C VAL A 265 5.26 -2.47 1.30
N GLU A 266 6.42 -2.83 0.78
CA GLU A 266 7.62 -3.15 1.58
C GLU A 266 8.15 -1.91 2.32
N SER A 267 8.18 -0.74 1.68
CA SER A 267 8.58 0.53 2.30
C SER A 267 7.67 0.90 3.47
N ALA A 268 6.35 0.72 3.31
CA ALA A 268 5.37 0.97 4.36
C ALA A 268 5.65 0.15 5.64
N GLN A 269 6.28 -1.01 5.48
CA GLN A 269 6.61 -1.90 6.60
C GLN A 269 7.97 -1.60 7.24
N ALA A 270 8.86 -0.89 6.55
CA ALA A 270 10.20 -0.59 7.01
C ALA A 270 10.26 0.65 7.92
N GLU A 271 9.41 1.64 7.70
CA GLU A 271 9.38 2.87 8.50
C GLU A 271 8.63 2.71 9.81
N LYS A 272 9.23 3.25 10.89
CA LYS A 272 8.59 3.28 12.20
C LYS A 272 7.53 4.37 12.27
N ALA A 273 6.29 3.99 12.52
CA ALA A 273 5.20 4.94 12.81
C ALA A 273 5.53 5.87 13.99
N PRO A 274 5.02 7.12 14.00
CA PRO A 274 5.17 8.02 15.14
C PRO A 274 4.73 7.40 16.47
N ILE A 275 3.62 6.67 16.48
CA ILE A 275 3.12 5.94 17.66
C ILE A 275 4.11 4.85 18.13
N GLN A 276 4.84 4.22 17.23
CA GLN A 276 5.87 3.22 17.60
C GLN A 276 7.06 3.88 18.28
N ARG A 277 7.47 5.07 17.84
CA ARG A 277 8.52 5.86 18.51
C ARG A 277 8.12 6.26 19.94
N LEU A 278 6.82 6.57 20.16
CA LEU A 278 6.29 6.84 21.50
C LEU A 278 6.37 5.58 22.37
N VAL A 279 5.97 4.43 21.86
CA VAL A 279 6.07 3.13 22.55
C VAL A 279 7.50 2.79 22.93
N ASP A 280 8.47 3.00 22.03
CA ASP A 280 9.89 2.78 22.31
C ASP A 280 10.39 3.68 23.46
N ARG A 281 9.96 4.95 23.51
CA ARG A 281 10.30 5.90 24.57
C ARG A 281 9.68 5.48 25.92
N VAL A 282 8.42 5.08 25.92
CA VAL A 282 7.76 4.58 27.12
C VAL A 282 8.47 3.33 27.66
N SER A 283 8.86 2.41 26.78
CA SER A 283 9.57 1.19 27.15
C SER A 283 10.94 1.48 27.79
N ALA A 284 11.64 2.52 27.37
CA ALA A 284 12.93 2.90 27.92
C ALA A 284 12.85 3.34 29.40
N VAL A 285 11.72 3.92 29.82
CA VAL A 285 11.47 4.31 31.22
C VAL A 285 10.87 3.13 32.00
N PHE A 286 10.01 2.36 31.36
CA PHE A 286 9.28 1.27 31.99
C PHE A 286 10.21 0.17 32.54
N VAL A 287 11.22 -0.26 31.78
CA VAL A 287 12.10 -1.36 32.19
C VAL A 287 12.90 -1.05 33.48
N PRO A 288 13.58 0.11 33.60
CA PRO A 288 14.20 0.51 34.88
C PRO A 288 13.21 0.59 36.05
N ALA A 289 12.00 1.13 35.82
CA ALA A 289 10.96 1.22 36.84
C ALA A 289 10.56 -0.18 37.33
N ILE A 290 10.39 -1.15 36.45
CA ILE A 290 10.07 -2.53 36.84
C ILE A 290 11.18 -3.20 37.63
N VAL A 291 12.44 -2.99 37.28
CA VAL A 291 13.58 -3.51 38.05
C VAL A 291 13.54 -2.93 39.48
N ALA A 292 13.25 -1.63 39.63
CA ALA A 292 13.10 -1.00 40.94
C ALA A 292 11.92 -1.58 41.73
N ILE A 293 10.76 -1.81 41.09
CA ILE A 293 9.58 -2.44 41.70
C ILE A 293 9.89 -3.87 42.14
N ALA A 294 10.58 -4.66 41.31
CA ALA A 294 10.97 -6.02 41.66
C ALA A 294 11.92 -6.04 42.88
N PHE A 295 12.88 -5.11 42.91
CA PHE A 295 13.76 -4.96 44.05
C PHE A 295 12.99 -4.53 45.33
N ALA A 296 12.07 -3.59 45.21
CA ALA A 296 11.20 -3.16 46.31
C ALA A 296 10.30 -4.31 46.81
N THR A 297 9.77 -5.13 45.88
CA THR A 297 9.01 -6.35 46.21
C THR A 297 9.89 -7.33 46.98
N PHE A 298 11.10 -7.62 46.51
CA PHE A 298 12.04 -8.47 47.22
C PHE A 298 12.34 -7.98 48.63
N ALA A 299 12.71 -6.71 48.76
CA ALA A 299 13.01 -6.11 50.06
C ALA A 299 11.78 -6.09 50.99
N GLY A 300 10.60 -5.76 50.48
CA GLY A 300 9.35 -5.72 51.23
C GLY A 300 8.99 -7.09 51.83
N TRP A 301 9.10 -8.17 51.07
CA TRP A 301 8.83 -9.53 51.56
C TRP A 301 9.89 -10.01 52.56
N LEU A 302 11.17 -9.60 52.42
CA LEU A 302 12.19 -9.87 53.44
C LEU A 302 11.89 -9.17 54.76
N VAL A 303 11.50 -7.88 54.73
CA VAL A 303 11.14 -7.10 55.90
C VAL A 303 9.86 -7.66 56.56
N ALA A 304 8.91 -8.15 55.77
CA ALA A 304 7.71 -8.82 56.25
C ALA A 304 7.97 -10.21 56.86
N GLY A 305 9.21 -10.72 56.82
CA GLY A 305 9.60 -11.99 57.46
C GLY A 305 9.21 -13.25 56.65
N ALA A 306 8.85 -13.13 55.37
CA ALA A 306 8.38 -14.24 54.57
C ALA A 306 9.49 -15.19 54.07
N GLY A 307 10.75 -14.90 54.35
CA GLY A 307 11.90 -15.69 53.93
C GLY A 307 12.40 -15.34 52.51
N VAL A 308 13.66 -15.69 52.24
CA VAL A 308 14.39 -15.35 50.99
C VAL A 308 13.74 -15.99 49.76
N GLU A 309 13.25 -17.20 49.91
CA GLU A 309 12.62 -17.97 48.84
C GLU A 309 11.37 -17.25 48.27
N THR A 310 10.41 -16.95 49.17
CA THR A 310 9.17 -16.22 48.78
C THR A 310 9.48 -14.85 48.24
N ALA A 311 10.46 -14.13 48.80
CA ALA A 311 10.87 -12.81 48.34
C ALA A 311 11.42 -12.85 46.92
N ILE A 312 12.29 -13.84 46.58
CA ILE A 312 12.83 -14.03 45.22
C ILE A 312 11.72 -14.40 44.27
N LEU A 313 10.84 -15.35 44.60
CA LEU A 313 9.78 -15.80 43.70
C LEU A 313 8.84 -14.68 43.32
N ASN A 314 8.42 -13.86 44.29
CA ASN A 314 7.54 -12.71 44.02
C ASN A 314 8.24 -11.62 43.18
N ALA A 315 9.52 -11.35 43.43
CA ALA A 315 10.31 -10.45 42.61
C ALA A 315 10.48 -10.99 41.17
N VAL A 316 10.73 -12.29 41.02
CA VAL A 316 10.79 -12.96 39.69
C VAL A 316 9.44 -12.89 38.97
N ALA A 317 8.32 -13.11 39.66
CA ALA A 317 6.97 -12.97 39.10
C ALA A 317 6.73 -11.55 38.56
N VAL A 318 7.16 -10.51 39.31
CA VAL A 318 7.10 -9.10 38.84
C VAL A 318 7.95 -8.90 37.58
N LEU A 319 9.19 -9.37 37.54
CA LEU A 319 10.07 -9.24 36.39
C LEU A 319 9.47 -9.93 35.15
N VAL A 320 8.87 -11.08 35.32
CA VAL A 320 8.30 -11.90 34.24
C VAL A 320 7.02 -11.26 33.70
N ILE A 321 6.02 -10.94 34.57
CA ILE A 321 4.75 -10.39 34.12
C ILE A 321 4.91 -9.02 33.47
N ALA A 322 5.89 -8.26 33.90
CA ALA A 322 6.15 -6.92 33.38
C ALA A 322 6.84 -6.90 32.01
N CYS A 323 7.17 -8.07 31.41
CA CYS A 323 7.75 -8.10 30.07
C CYS A 323 6.76 -7.50 29.05
N PRO A 324 7.11 -6.38 28.36
CA PRO A 324 6.20 -5.75 27.39
C PRO A 324 6.25 -6.45 26.01
N CYS A 325 6.23 -7.80 26.01
CA CYS A 325 6.39 -8.59 24.79
C CYS A 325 5.34 -8.27 23.72
N ALA A 326 4.07 -8.10 24.14
CA ALA A 326 2.96 -7.76 23.26
C ALA A 326 3.04 -6.32 22.74
N LEU A 327 3.66 -5.40 23.47
CA LEU A 327 3.77 -3.97 23.14
C LEU A 327 4.58 -3.76 21.84
N GLY A 328 5.70 -4.49 21.69
CA GLY A 328 6.53 -4.44 20.49
C GLY A 328 5.83 -4.95 19.23
N LEU A 329 4.72 -5.71 19.37
CA LEU A 329 3.91 -6.27 18.29
C LEU A 329 2.68 -5.45 17.97
N ALA A 330 2.17 -4.68 18.93
CA ALA A 330 0.86 -4.03 18.88
C ALA A 330 0.69 -3.17 17.63
N THR A 331 1.70 -2.35 17.32
CA THR A 331 1.70 -1.44 16.17
C THR A 331 2.08 -2.13 14.85
N PRO A 332 3.24 -2.83 14.73
CA PRO A 332 3.63 -3.43 13.46
C PRO A 332 2.63 -4.46 12.92
N ALA A 333 2.06 -5.30 13.79
CA ALA A 333 1.11 -6.32 13.35
C ALA A 333 -0.17 -5.70 12.77
N ALA A 334 -0.69 -4.63 13.36
CA ALA A 334 -1.87 -3.93 12.86
C ALA A 334 -1.58 -3.18 11.54
N ILE A 335 -0.45 -2.47 11.46
CA ILE A 335 -0.03 -1.77 10.22
C ILE A 335 0.12 -2.78 9.08
N MET A 336 0.87 -3.85 9.27
CA MET A 336 1.09 -4.87 8.23
C MET A 336 -0.23 -5.53 7.80
N ALA A 337 -1.14 -5.84 8.74
CA ALA A 337 -2.45 -6.39 8.40
C ALA A 337 -3.30 -5.36 7.63
N GLY A 338 -3.33 -4.10 8.07
CA GLY A 338 -4.10 -3.02 7.46
C GLY A 338 -3.61 -2.66 6.05
N THR A 339 -2.31 -2.42 5.89
CA THR A 339 -1.71 -2.10 4.57
C THR A 339 -1.83 -3.26 3.59
N GLY A 340 -1.65 -4.50 4.05
CA GLY A 340 -1.83 -5.69 3.22
C GLY A 340 -3.27 -5.90 2.75
N VAL A 341 -4.26 -5.54 3.57
CA VAL A 341 -5.68 -5.58 3.17
C VAL A 341 -6.02 -4.41 2.26
N ALA A 342 -5.53 -3.20 2.56
CA ALA A 342 -5.70 -2.02 1.73
C ALA A 342 -5.18 -2.26 0.30
N ALA A 343 -3.97 -2.83 0.17
CA ALA A 343 -3.36 -3.15 -1.12
C ALA A 343 -4.23 -4.08 -1.98
N ARG A 344 -4.85 -5.12 -1.38
CA ARG A 344 -5.77 -6.03 -2.09
C ARG A 344 -7.05 -5.35 -2.58
N HIS A 345 -7.38 -4.17 -2.04
CA HIS A 345 -8.53 -3.37 -2.47
C HIS A 345 -8.12 -2.17 -3.31
N GLY A 346 -6.88 -2.18 -3.84
CA GLY A 346 -6.38 -1.12 -4.71
C GLY A 346 -5.97 0.17 -3.99
N VAL A 347 -5.76 0.12 -2.68
CA VAL A 347 -5.25 1.25 -1.87
C VAL A 347 -3.84 0.94 -1.39
N LEU A 348 -2.84 1.60 -1.96
CA LEU A 348 -1.44 1.44 -1.57
C LEU A 348 -1.05 2.53 -0.58
N ILE A 349 -0.65 2.15 0.62
CA ILE A 349 -0.17 3.05 1.66
C ILE A 349 1.35 2.96 1.71
N LYS A 350 2.04 4.06 1.45
CA LYS A 350 3.49 4.12 1.29
C LYS A 350 4.24 4.04 2.62
N ASP A 351 3.66 4.57 3.68
CA ASP A 351 4.29 4.60 4.99
C ASP A 351 3.27 4.60 6.13
N ALA A 352 3.74 4.29 7.32
CA ALA A 352 2.92 4.22 8.51
C ALA A 352 2.42 5.60 8.99
N GLN A 353 3.13 6.68 8.62
CA GLN A 353 2.73 8.05 8.94
C GLN A 353 1.52 8.46 8.11
N ALA A 354 1.51 8.15 6.80
CA ALA A 354 0.35 8.41 5.94
C ALA A 354 -0.91 7.72 6.47
N LEU A 355 -0.78 6.45 6.95
CA LEU A 355 -1.89 5.74 7.59
C LEU A 355 -2.38 6.45 8.85
N GLU A 356 -1.46 6.89 9.72
CA GLU A 356 -1.78 7.57 10.98
C GLU A 356 -2.44 8.94 10.72
N LEU A 357 -1.98 9.68 9.70
CA LEU A 357 -2.56 10.98 9.35
C LEU A 357 -3.90 10.85 8.62
N ALA A 358 -4.04 9.87 7.71
CA ALA A 358 -5.29 9.64 6.99
C ALA A 358 -6.47 9.32 7.91
N GLN A 359 -6.24 8.63 9.03
CA GLN A 359 -7.29 8.37 10.01
C GLN A 359 -7.82 9.65 10.69
N ARG A 360 -6.98 10.72 10.76
CA ARG A 360 -7.32 12.03 11.36
C ARG A 360 -7.91 13.00 10.35
N ALA A 361 -8.08 12.60 9.07
CA ALA A 361 -8.60 13.47 8.03
C ALA A 361 -9.95 14.10 8.42
N ARG A 362 -10.01 15.43 8.33
CA ARG A 362 -11.20 16.28 8.52
C ARG A 362 -11.61 16.98 7.26
N ILE A 363 -10.65 17.24 6.37
CA ILE A 363 -10.87 17.85 5.07
C ILE A 363 -10.16 16.99 4.03
N VAL A 364 -10.85 16.72 2.92
CA VAL A 364 -10.27 16.13 1.72
C VAL A 364 -10.43 17.13 0.59
N ALA A 365 -9.32 17.68 0.15
CA ALA A 365 -9.25 18.55 -1.02
C ALA A 365 -9.07 17.69 -2.28
N PHE A 366 -9.88 17.91 -3.28
CA PHE A 366 -9.84 17.19 -4.55
C PHE A 366 -9.40 18.13 -5.66
N ASP A 367 -8.45 17.71 -6.49
CA ASP A 367 -8.34 18.27 -7.83
C ASP A 367 -9.56 17.88 -8.66
N LYS A 368 -9.86 18.66 -9.70
CA LYS A 368 -10.99 18.37 -10.61
C LYS A 368 -10.60 17.37 -11.68
N THR A 369 -9.64 17.76 -12.50
CA THR A 369 -9.33 17.11 -13.79
C THR A 369 -8.58 15.82 -13.57
N GLY A 370 -9.05 14.68 -14.15
CA GLY A 370 -8.44 13.37 -13.95
C GLY A 370 -8.70 12.74 -12.57
N THR A 371 -9.11 13.53 -11.58
CA THR A 371 -9.40 13.08 -10.20
C THR A 371 -10.90 12.85 -10.00
N LEU A 372 -11.73 13.88 -10.01
CA LEU A 372 -13.19 13.77 -9.93
C LEU A 372 -13.84 13.59 -11.30
N THR A 373 -13.15 14.01 -12.36
CA THR A 373 -13.55 13.86 -13.76
C THR A 373 -12.61 12.91 -14.50
N GLN A 374 -12.98 12.50 -15.71
CA GLN A 374 -12.23 11.54 -16.49
C GLN A 374 -10.90 12.10 -17.06
N GLY A 375 -10.72 13.44 -17.05
CA GLY A 375 -9.56 14.11 -17.63
C GLY A 375 -9.52 14.00 -19.16
N ARG A 376 -10.64 13.64 -19.76
CA ARG A 376 -10.81 13.52 -21.22
C ARG A 376 -11.97 14.39 -21.64
N PRO A 377 -11.71 15.53 -22.30
CA PRO A 377 -12.79 16.37 -22.82
C PRO A 377 -13.62 15.57 -23.82
N THR A 378 -14.92 15.72 -23.73
CA THR A 378 -15.91 15.18 -24.68
C THR A 378 -16.75 16.31 -25.23
N VAL A 379 -17.34 16.12 -26.44
CA VAL A 379 -18.29 17.05 -26.99
C VAL A 379 -19.62 16.89 -26.23
N THR A 380 -19.98 17.88 -25.43
CA THR A 380 -21.20 17.89 -24.61
C THR A 380 -22.41 18.51 -25.35
N ALA A 381 -22.16 19.45 -26.26
CA ALA A 381 -23.15 20.00 -27.17
C ALA A 381 -22.53 20.31 -28.51
N PHE A 382 -23.29 20.08 -29.58
CA PHE A 382 -22.92 20.39 -30.94
C PHE A 382 -24.14 20.94 -31.67
N ASP A 383 -24.17 22.25 -31.87
CA ASP A 383 -25.29 22.96 -32.47
C ASP A 383 -24.88 23.49 -33.86
N ALA A 384 -25.37 22.87 -34.93
CA ALA A 384 -25.08 23.28 -36.31
C ALA A 384 -25.84 24.57 -36.68
N ILE A 385 -25.23 25.40 -37.51
CA ILE A 385 -25.73 26.70 -37.94
C ILE A 385 -25.79 26.71 -39.47
N GLY A 386 -27.02 26.80 -40.01
CA GLY A 386 -27.21 26.94 -41.46
C GLY A 386 -26.92 25.71 -42.34
N ILE A 387 -26.41 24.62 -41.76
CA ILE A 387 -26.11 23.36 -42.47
C ILE A 387 -26.58 22.16 -41.62
N PRO A 388 -26.80 20.97 -42.24
CA PRO A 388 -27.14 19.76 -41.49
C PRO A 388 -26.10 19.43 -40.43
N ARG A 389 -26.57 18.93 -39.29
CA ARG A 389 -25.67 18.58 -38.15
C ARG A 389 -24.59 17.55 -38.53
N GLY A 390 -24.98 16.53 -39.29
CA GLY A 390 -24.03 15.51 -39.76
C GLY A 390 -22.91 16.09 -40.60
N ASP A 391 -23.24 17.01 -41.54
CA ASP A 391 -22.29 17.69 -42.41
C ASP A 391 -21.35 18.61 -41.61
N ALA A 392 -21.89 19.37 -40.66
CA ALA A 392 -21.08 20.23 -39.79
C ALA A 392 -20.10 19.41 -38.97
N LEU A 393 -20.51 18.26 -38.39
CA LEU A 393 -19.68 17.42 -37.57
C LEU A 393 -18.60 16.69 -38.43
N ALA A 394 -18.93 16.29 -39.64
CA ALA A 394 -17.97 15.74 -40.63
C ALA A 394 -16.87 16.76 -40.98
N LEU A 395 -17.25 18.01 -41.26
CA LEU A 395 -16.31 19.11 -41.52
C LEU A 395 -15.42 19.40 -40.29
N ALA A 396 -16.01 19.45 -39.10
CA ALA A 396 -15.28 19.65 -37.86
C ALA A 396 -14.24 18.53 -37.62
N ALA A 397 -14.62 17.27 -37.83
CA ALA A 397 -13.73 16.12 -37.76
C ALA A 397 -12.60 16.18 -38.79
N ALA A 398 -12.90 16.56 -40.04
CA ALA A 398 -11.89 16.71 -41.10
C ALA A 398 -10.82 17.73 -40.70
N VAL A 399 -11.19 18.89 -40.17
CA VAL A 399 -10.24 19.92 -39.67
C VAL A 399 -9.39 19.40 -38.51
N GLN A 400 -9.94 18.53 -37.65
CA GLN A 400 -9.28 18.11 -36.40
C GLN A 400 -8.49 16.81 -36.49
N ARG A 401 -8.68 15.98 -37.51
CA ARG A 401 -7.98 14.66 -37.65
C ARG A 401 -6.46 14.75 -37.59
N ALA A 402 -5.88 15.84 -38.04
CA ALA A 402 -4.43 16.06 -38.05
C ALA A 402 -3.88 16.67 -36.73
N SER A 403 -4.75 16.95 -35.76
CA SER A 403 -4.37 17.57 -34.48
C SER A 403 -4.30 16.53 -33.38
N ALA A 404 -3.19 16.50 -32.64
CA ALA A 404 -3.06 15.67 -31.43
C ALA A 404 -3.71 16.29 -30.18
N HIS A 405 -4.30 17.48 -30.27
CA HIS A 405 -4.92 18.17 -29.14
C HIS A 405 -6.09 17.38 -28.54
N PRO A 406 -6.29 17.34 -27.21
CA PRO A 406 -7.40 16.61 -26.58
C PRO A 406 -8.78 16.98 -27.11
N LEU A 407 -9.06 18.28 -27.36
CA LEU A 407 -10.32 18.73 -27.96
C LEU A 407 -10.50 18.22 -29.39
N ALA A 408 -9.43 18.09 -30.15
CA ALA A 408 -9.49 17.53 -31.49
C ALA A 408 -9.93 16.07 -31.48
N ARG A 409 -9.35 15.27 -30.58
CA ARG A 409 -9.76 13.88 -30.38
C ARG A 409 -11.22 13.76 -29.96
N ALA A 410 -11.70 14.68 -29.12
CA ALA A 410 -13.11 14.71 -28.72
C ALA A 410 -14.05 14.92 -29.89
N VAL A 411 -13.70 15.82 -30.85
CA VAL A 411 -14.49 16.04 -32.07
C VAL A 411 -14.49 14.83 -32.97
N VAL A 412 -13.32 14.21 -33.20
CA VAL A 412 -13.22 13.01 -34.04
C VAL A 412 -14.01 11.85 -33.40
N ALA A 413 -13.90 11.65 -32.08
CA ALA A 413 -14.68 10.62 -31.38
C ALA A 413 -16.21 10.87 -31.46
N ALA A 414 -16.63 12.14 -31.39
CA ALA A 414 -18.04 12.50 -31.58
C ALA A 414 -18.53 12.19 -32.98
N PHE A 415 -17.70 12.44 -34.00
CA PHE A 415 -17.99 12.05 -35.39
C PHE A 415 -18.11 10.54 -35.54
N ASP A 416 -17.17 9.77 -34.99
CA ASP A 416 -17.14 8.31 -35.08
C ASP A 416 -18.36 7.68 -34.40
N ALA A 417 -18.89 8.30 -33.36
CA ALA A 417 -20.10 7.85 -32.65
C ALA A 417 -21.41 8.22 -33.35
N ASP A 418 -21.40 9.26 -34.19
CA ASP A 418 -22.63 9.79 -34.84
C ASP A 418 -22.90 9.10 -36.18
N ALA A 419 -23.96 8.29 -36.24
CA ALA A 419 -24.33 7.55 -37.45
C ALA A 419 -24.72 8.44 -38.64
N ASP A 420 -25.31 9.62 -38.38
CA ASP A 420 -25.73 10.55 -39.42
C ASP A 420 -24.51 11.28 -40.00
N ALA A 421 -23.56 11.67 -39.14
CA ALA A 421 -22.32 12.27 -39.58
C ALA A 421 -21.49 11.31 -40.47
N ARG A 422 -21.43 10.02 -40.11
CA ARG A 422 -20.74 8.98 -40.90
C ARG A 422 -21.43 8.71 -42.25
N ARG A 423 -22.73 8.96 -42.38
CA ARG A 423 -23.48 8.83 -43.64
C ARG A 423 -23.49 10.09 -44.46
N SER A 424 -23.01 11.21 -43.95
CA SER A 424 -22.86 12.45 -44.67
C SER A 424 -21.99 12.25 -45.94
N SER A 425 -22.34 12.94 -47.01
CA SER A 425 -21.51 13.04 -48.21
C SER A 425 -20.13 13.65 -47.95
N LEU A 426 -19.99 14.37 -46.84
CA LEU A 426 -18.76 15.01 -46.39
C LEU A 426 -17.96 14.12 -45.39
N ALA A 427 -18.40 12.90 -45.10
CA ALA A 427 -17.72 12.00 -44.15
C ALA A 427 -16.29 11.63 -44.57
N ALA A 428 -16.04 11.56 -45.89
CA ALA A 428 -14.73 11.33 -46.50
C ALA A 428 -13.94 12.63 -46.77
N ALA A 429 -14.45 13.80 -46.36
CA ALA A 429 -13.75 15.06 -46.57
C ALA A 429 -12.36 15.05 -45.95
N HIS A 430 -11.37 15.47 -46.71
CA HIS A 430 -9.97 15.52 -46.27
C HIS A 430 -9.54 16.99 -46.12
N ALA A 431 -8.78 17.24 -45.08
CA ALA A 431 -8.25 18.57 -44.82
C ALA A 431 -6.83 18.68 -45.36
N ASP A 432 -6.62 19.62 -46.26
CA ASP A 432 -5.32 19.98 -46.76
C ASP A 432 -4.69 21.07 -45.90
N THR A 433 -3.37 21.01 -45.73
CA THR A 433 -2.55 22.03 -45.05
C THR A 433 -3.10 22.44 -43.67
N PRO A 434 -3.35 21.49 -42.73
CA PRO A 434 -3.82 21.87 -41.39
C PRO A 434 -2.75 22.67 -40.67
N ARG A 435 -3.17 23.80 -40.06
CA ARG A 435 -2.32 24.73 -39.30
C ARG A 435 -2.89 25.02 -37.92
N ALA A 436 -2.10 24.76 -36.89
CA ALA A 436 -2.44 25.20 -35.57
C ALA A 436 -2.15 26.71 -35.42
N VAL A 437 -3.11 27.46 -34.92
CA VAL A 437 -2.99 28.87 -34.62
C VAL A 437 -2.94 29.04 -33.12
N ALA A 438 -1.78 29.44 -32.58
CA ALA A 438 -1.52 29.48 -31.15
C ALA A 438 -2.55 30.31 -30.39
N GLY A 439 -3.19 29.71 -29.36
CA GLY A 439 -4.21 30.34 -28.52
C GLY A 439 -5.57 30.59 -29.22
N ARG A 440 -5.74 30.13 -30.45
CA ARG A 440 -6.97 30.33 -31.24
C ARG A 440 -7.66 29.02 -31.63
N GLY A 441 -6.93 28.05 -32.22
CA GLY A 441 -7.49 26.78 -32.68
C GLY A 441 -6.72 26.18 -33.84
N VAL A 442 -7.43 25.50 -34.76
CA VAL A 442 -6.87 24.86 -35.94
C VAL A 442 -7.64 25.34 -37.17
N GLU A 443 -6.90 25.65 -38.26
CA GLU A 443 -7.49 25.91 -39.59
C GLU A 443 -6.97 24.92 -40.59
N ALA A 444 -7.77 24.62 -41.62
CA ALA A 444 -7.43 23.74 -42.69
C ALA A 444 -8.30 24.02 -43.94
N ARG A 445 -7.83 23.70 -45.12
CA ARG A 445 -8.64 23.71 -46.34
C ARG A 445 -9.37 22.40 -46.51
N VAL A 446 -10.70 22.48 -46.66
CA VAL A 446 -11.58 21.34 -46.96
C VAL A 446 -12.41 21.70 -48.18
N ASP A 447 -12.29 20.95 -49.26
CA ASP A 447 -12.99 21.23 -50.55
C ASP A 447 -12.85 22.69 -50.99
N ALA A 448 -11.63 23.20 -51.05
CA ALA A 448 -11.27 24.57 -51.43
C ALA A 448 -11.77 25.68 -50.45
N ARG A 449 -12.50 25.35 -49.36
CA ARG A 449 -12.94 26.30 -48.33
C ARG A 449 -11.92 26.33 -47.20
N LEU A 450 -11.60 27.52 -46.68
CA LEU A 450 -10.78 27.66 -45.49
C LEU A 450 -11.68 27.53 -44.29
N LEU A 451 -11.59 26.40 -43.58
CA LEU A 451 -12.35 26.18 -42.34
C LEU A 451 -11.42 26.36 -41.14
N ALA A 452 -12.02 26.86 -40.06
CA ALA A 452 -11.34 27.00 -38.77
C ALA A 452 -12.22 26.43 -37.67
N LEU A 453 -11.62 25.71 -36.69
CA LEU A 453 -12.27 25.35 -35.46
C LEU A 453 -11.48 25.93 -34.30
N GLY A 454 -12.12 26.86 -33.56
CA GLY A 454 -11.40 27.62 -32.55
C GLY A 454 -12.28 28.39 -31.58
N SER A 455 -11.61 29.18 -30.74
CA SER A 455 -12.22 29.89 -29.60
C SER A 455 -13.18 31.02 -30.02
N THR A 456 -14.06 31.42 -29.10
CA THR A 456 -14.94 32.60 -29.22
C THR A 456 -14.13 33.86 -29.58
N ARG A 457 -12.99 34.05 -28.95
CA ARG A 457 -12.07 35.16 -29.25
C ARG A 457 -11.65 35.19 -30.73
N TRP A 458 -11.31 34.02 -31.28
CA TRP A 458 -10.91 33.95 -32.70
C TRP A 458 -12.04 34.25 -33.65
N ARG A 459 -13.26 33.79 -33.33
CA ARG A 459 -14.50 34.16 -34.06
C ARG A 459 -14.67 35.69 -34.12
N ASP A 460 -14.49 36.35 -32.96
CA ASP A 460 -14.67 37.80 -32.85
C ASP A 460 -13.55 38.57 -33.62
N GLU A 461 -12.30 38.07 -33.57
CA GLU A 461 -11.22 38.63 -34.37
C GLU A 461 -11.47 38.52 -35.90
N LEU A 462 -12.12 37.44 -36.33
CA LEU A 462 -12.53 37.25 -37.73
C LEU A 462 -13.75 38.06 -38.10
N GLY A 463 -14.43 38.73 -37.18
CA GLY A 463 -15.62 39.51 -37.39
C GLY A 463 -16.84 38.66 -37.77
N ILE A 464 -16.91 37.41 -37.28
CA ILE A 464 -18.02 36.49 -37.64
C ILE A 464 -19.20 36.74 -36.65
N ALA A 465 -20.29 37.27 -37.18
CA ALA A 465 -21.56 37.43 -36.47
C ALA A 465 -22.28 36.07 -36.33
N VAL A 466 -22.98 35.88 -35.23
CA VAL A 466 -23.81 34.71 -34.97
C VAL A 466 -25.24 35.17 -34.56
N PRO A 467 -26.26 34.37 -34.85
CA PRO A 467 -27.63 34.70 -34.40
C PRO A 467 -27.71 34.85 -32.87
N ASP A 468 -28.50 35.79 -32.37
CA ASP A 468 -28.64 36.06 -30.92
C ASP A 468 -29.03 34.84 -30.12
N GLY A 469 -29.82 33.92 -30.67
CA GLY A 469 -30.18 32.66 -30.01
C GLY A 469 -28.96 31.76 -29.77
N VAL A 470 -28.04 31.69 -30.76
CA VAL A 470 -26.80 30.90 -30.67
C VAL A 470 -25.81 31.55 -29.70
N ALA A 471 -25.73 32.90 -29.75
CA ALA A 471 -24.87 33.64 -28.80
C ALA A 471 -25.32 33.41 -27.33
N ARG A 472 -26.63 33.50 -27.06
CA ARG A 472 -27.17 33.16 -25.75
C ARG A 472 -26.93 31.72 -25.35
N ARG A 473 -27.02 30.77 -26.28
CA ARG A 473 -26.73 29.35 -26.05
C ARG A 473 -25.25 29.12 -25.70
N ALA A 474 -24.35 29.79 -26.43
CA ALA A 474 -22.90 29.73 -26.14
C ALA A 474 -22.61 30.27 -24.73
N ALA A 475 -23.14 31.43 -24.37
CA ALA A 475 -22.98 32.01 -23.03
C ALA A 475 -23.55 31.12 -21.92
N ALA A 476 -24.68 30.47 -22.15
CA ALA A 476 -25.27 29.51 -21.19
C ALA A 476 -24.35 28.25 -21.01
N LEU A 477 -23.79 27.76 -22.09
CA LEU A 477 -22.83 26.63 -22.05
C LEU A 477 -21.53 27.01 -21.34
N GLU A 478 -20.99 28.21 -21.58
CA GLU A 478 -19.82 28.73 -20.86
C GLU A 478 -20.11 28.92 -19.36
N ALA A 479 -21.30 29.48 -19.04
CA ALA A 479 -21.74 29.61 -17.65
C ALA A 479 -21.94 28.25 -16.95
N ALA A 480 -22.37 27.23 -17.70
CA ALA A 480 -22.43 25.83 -17.22
C ALA A 480 -21.06 25.14 -17.15
N GLY A 481 -19.96 25.84 -17.47
CA GLY A 481 -18.61 25.36 -17.30
C GLY A 481 -18.01 24.62 -18.49
N ASN A 482 -18.65 24.66 -19.65
CA ASN A 482 -18.12 24.09 -20.86
C ASN A 482 -17.09 25.03 -21.52
N THR A 483 -16.12 24.44 -22.19
CA THR A 483 -15.24 25.17 -23.13
C THR A 483 -15.99 25.28 -24.45
N VAL A 484 -16.23 26.49 -24.93
CA VAL A 484 -16.93 26.75 -26.19
C VAL A 484 -15.91 26.98 -27.32
N SER A 485 -16.15 26.36 -28.45
CA SER A 485 -15.45 26.56 -29.72
C SER A 485 -16.44 26.66 -30.88
N TRP A 486 -15.97 27.19 -31.98
CA TRP A 486 -16.78 27.47 -33.17
C TRP A 486 -16.14 26.83 -34.39
N LEU A 487 -16.92 26.07 -35.16
CA LEU A 487 -16.58 25.72 -36.51
C LEU A 487 -16.96 26.91 -37.39
N MET A 488 -16.01 27.41 -38.16
CA MET A 488 -16.17 28.65 -38.94
C MET A 488 -15.61 28.45 -40.35
N ARG A 489 -16.21 29.13 -41.29
CA ARG A 489 -15.62 29.44 -42.59
C ARG A 489 -14.81 30.74 -42.44
N ALA A 490 -13.47 30.64 -42.67
CA ALA A 490 -12.57 31.77 -42.46
C ALA A 490 -12.33 32.61 -43.72
N ASP A 491 -12.64 32.04 -44.93
CA ASP A 491 -12.68 32.77 -46.21
C ASP A 491 -14.06 33.38 -46.48
N ALA A 492 -14.13 34.22 -47.49
CA ALA A 492 -15.40 34.90 -47.87
C ALA A 492 -16.38 33.92 -48.54
N PRO A 493 -17.69 33.97 -48.21
CA PRO A 493 -18.25 34.70 -47.07
C PRO A 493 -17.94 34.08 -45.75
N ARG A 494 -17.49 34.87 -44.74
CA ARG A 494 -17.22 34.42 -43.37
C ARG A 494 -18.48 34.11 -42.63
N GLU A 495 -18.61 32.93 -42.07
CA GLU A 495 -19.79 32.48 -41.34
C GLU A 495 -19.44 31.44 -40.28
N ALA A 496 -20.24 31.38 -39.21
CA ALA A 496 -20.19 30.32 -38.24
C ALA A 496 -21.07 29.15 -38.73
N LEU A 497 -20.48 27.93 -38.73
CA LEU A 497 -21.13 26.70 -39.21
C LEU A 497 -21.59 25.80 -38.05
N ALA A 498 -20.94 25.87 -36.89
CA ALA A 498 -21.38 25.17 -35.68
C ALA A 498 -20.82 25.79 -34.39
N LEU A 499 -21.61 25.69 -33.33
CA LEU A 499 -21.18 25.85 -31.94
C LEU A 499 -20.82 24.50 -31.37
N VAL A 500 -19.65 24.36 -30.79
CA VAL A 500 -19.13 23.13 -30.18
C VAL A 500 -18.81 23.41 -28.73
N ALA A 501 -19.43 22.66 -27.82
CA ALA A 501 -19.11 22.73 -26.38
C ALA A 501 -18.38 21.47 -25.92
N PHE A 502 -17.35 21.66 -25.13
CA PHE A 502 -16.57 20.60 -24.54
C PHE A 502 -16.68 20.63 -23.03
N GLY A 503 -16.90 19.48 -22.43
CA GLY A 503 -16.91 19.28 -20.99
C GLY A 503 -16.09 18.09 -20.61
N ASP A 504 -15.67 18.06 -19.35
CA ASP A 504 -15.02 16.88 -18.77
C ASP A 504 -16.05 16.11 -17.92
N THR A 505 -16.23 14.84 -18.23
CA THR A 505 -17.27 14.01 -17.62
C THR A 505 -16.88 13.65 -16.18
N VAL A 506 -17.79 13.88 -15.24
CA VAL A 506 -17.64 13.45 -13.84
C VAL A 506 -17.59 11.92 -13.77
N LYS A 507 -16.66 11.38 -12.99
CA LYS A 507 -16.55 9.92 -12.79
C LYS A 507 -17.80 9.37 -12.09
N PRO A 508 -18.26 8.16 -12.45
CA PRO A 508 -19.52 7.61 -11.93
C PRO A 508 -19.60 7.56 -10.39
N ASN A 509 -18.50 7.22 -9.74
CA ASN A 509 -18.44 7.06 -8.28
C ASN A 509 -18.04 8.33 -7.51
N ALA A 510 -17.79 9.46 -8.19
CA ALA A 510 -17.31 10.67 -7.53
C ALA A 510 -18.32 11.21 -6.50
N ARG A 511 -19.61 11.27 -6.83
CA ARG A 511 -20.67 11.69 -5.90
C ARG A 511 -20.74 10.78 -4.68
N ARG A 512 -20.73 9.46 -4.89
CA ARG A 512 -20.75 8.48 -3.81
C ARG A 512 -19.53 8.62 -2.88
N ALA A 513 -18.35 8.96 -3.44
CA ALA A 513 -17.14 9.23 -2.64
C ALA A 513 -17.35 10.39 -1.67
N ILE A 514 -17.90 11.52 -2.17
CA ILE A 514 -18.17 12.71 -1.38
C ILE A 514 -19.22 12.43 -0.29
N GLU A 515 -20.33 11.78 -0.64
CA GLU A 515 -21.38 11.38 0.31
C GLU A 515 -20.82 10.47 1.44
N ARG A 516 -19.95 9.52 1.09
CA ARG A 516 -19.30 8.61 2.08
C ARG A 516 -18.33 9.35 3.01
N LEU A 517 -17.61 10.35 2.51
CA LEU A 517 -16.76 11.22 3.33
C LEU A 517 -17.61 12.09 4.27
N ALA A 518 -18.65 12.71 3.75
CA ALA A 518 -19.58 13.54 4.53
C ALA A 518 -20.26 12.74 5.66
N ALA A 519 -20.70 11.50 5.39
CA ALA A 519 -21.26 10.59 6.41
C ALA A 519 -20.26 10.25 7.54
N ARG A 520 -18.96 10.45 7.33
CA ARG A 520 -17.90 10.29 8.32
C ARG A 520 -17.47 11.59 9.01
N GLY A 521 -18.19 12.69 8.74
CA GLY A 521 -17.88 14.02 9.25
C GLY A 521 -16.63 14.64 8.61
N ILE A 522 -16.30 14.26 7.36
CA ILE A 522 -15.17 14.78 6.61
C ILE A 522 -15.70 15.74 5.56
N ARG A 523 -15.21 16.98 5.57
CA ARG A 523 -15.55 18.00 4.57
C ARG A 523 -14.76 17.72 3.29
N SER A 524 -15.40 17.99 2.14
CA SER A 524 -14.75 17.93 0.83
C SER A 524 -14.58 19.33 0.28
N ALA A 525 -13.42 19.65 -0.29
CA ALA A 525 -13.13 20.90 -0.97
C ALA A 525 -12.68 20.62 -2.41
N LEU A 526 -13.10 21.42 -3.35
CA LEU A 526 -12.65 21.36 -4.76
C LEU A 526 -11.56 22.42 -4.98
N VAL A 527 -10.40 22.01 -5.48
CA VAL A 527 -9.26 22.90 -5.78
C VAL A 527 -8.86 22.70 -7.24
N THR A 528 -9.10 23.71 -8.09
CA THR A 528 -8.89 23.56 -9.54
C THR A 528 -8.37 24.83 -10.19
N GLY A 529 -7.58 24.68 -11.27
CA GLY A 529 -7.18 25.77 -12.18
C GLY A 529 -8.27 26.25 -13.12
N ASP A 530 -9.39 25.53 -13.21
CA ASP A 530 -10.50 25.86 -14.11
C ASP A 530 -11.22 27.15 -13.72
N ASN A 531 -12.00 27.67 -14.67
CA ASN A 531 -12.85 28.82 -14.42
C ASN A 531 -13.91 28.53 -13.35
N ARG A 532 -14.39 29.59 -12.71
CA ARG A 532 -15.32 29.48 -11.59
C ARG A 532 -16.65 28.80 -11.97
N GLY A 533 -17.14 29.01 -13.18
CA GLY A 533 -18.39 28.40 -13.68
C GLY A 533 -18.28 26.87 -13.73
N SER A 534 -17.22 26.36 -14.37
CA SER A 534 -16.92 24.93 -14.44
C SER A 534 -16.75 24.29 -13.06
N ALA A 535 -15.97 24.94 -12.19
CA ALA A 535 -15.71 24.45 -10.85
C ALA A 535 -17.00 24.37 -10.02
N THR A 536 -17.83 25.43 -10.05
CA THR A 536 -19.09 25.48 -9.31
C THR A 536 -20.12 24.47 -9.83
N ALA A 537 -20.20 24.27 -11.15
CA ALA A 537 -21.12 23.28 -11.75
C ALA A 537 -20.75 21.85 -11.32
N VAL A 538 -19.46 21.48 -11.35
CA VAL A 538 -18.99 20.17 -10.90
C VAL A 538 -19.21 20.02 -9.39
N ALA A 539 -18.85 21.00 -8.58
CA ALA A 539 -19.03 20.98 -7.14
C ALA A 539 -20.50 20.79 -6.74
N ALA A 540 -21.41 21.54 -7.35
CA ALA A 540 -22.85 21.42 -7.12
C ALA A 540 -23.38 20.02 -7.48
N SER A 541 -22.91 19.43 -8.60
CA SER A 541 -23.30 18.08 -9.01
C SER A 541 -22.87 17.00 -8.02
N LEU A 542 -21.78 17.24 -7.28
CA LEU A 542 -21.17 16.32 -6.33
C LEU A 542 -21.58 16.59 -4.87
N GLY A 543 -22.17 17.76 -4.56
CA GLY A 543 -22.47 18.17 -3.20
C GLY A 543 -21.24 18.68 -2.44
N ILE A 544 -20.32 19.37 -3.13
CA ILE A 544 -19.15 20.01 -2.52
C ILE A 544 -19.45 21.51 -2.36
N ASP A 545 -19.43 22.01 -1.13
CA ASP A 545 -19.73 23.41 -0.83
C ASP A 545 -18.51 24.33 -0.93
N GLU A 546 -17.31 23.82 -0.65
CA GLU A 546 -16.07 24.60 -0.63
C GLU A 546 -15.32 24.49 -1.96
N VAL A 547 -15.24 25.63 -2.71
CA VAL A 547 -14.69 25.68 -4.06
C VAL A 547 -13.61 26.74 -4.19
N HIS A 548 -12.41 26.31 -4.54
CA HIS A 548 -11.25 27.14 -4.90
C HIS A 548 -10.98 27.00 -6.40
N ALA A 549 -11.49 27.92 -7.19
CA ALA A 549 -11.33 27.95 -8.65
C ALA A 549 -10.23 28.93 -9.08
N GLN A 550 -9.75 28.79 -10.33
CA GLN A 550 -8.71 29.63 -10.95
C GLN A 550 -7.38 29.62 -10.16
N VAL A 551 -7.09 28.50 -9.49
CA VAL A 551 -5.86 28.33 -8.69
C VAL A 551 -4.72 27.87 -9.60
N LEU A 552 -3.65 28.65 -9.68
CA LEU A 552 -2.45 28.27 -10.42
C LEU A 552 -1.77 27.03 -9.75
N PRO A 553 -1.01 26.24 -10.50
CA PRO A 553 -0.34 25.05 -9.94
C PRO A 553 0.47 25.34 -8.69
N ASP A 554 1.25 26.43 -8.69
CA ASP A 554 2.09 26.84 -7.54
C ASP A 554 1.25 27.32 -6.35
N ASP A 555 0.04 27.84 -6.59
CA ASP A 555 -0.85 28.34 -5.56
C ASP A 555 -1.70 27.25 -4.91
N LYS A 556 -1.82 26.07 -5.52
CA LYS A 556 -2.56 24.94 -4.92
C LYS A 556 -2.01 24.54 -3.56
N ALA A 557 -0.68 24.56 -3.39
CA ALA A 557 -0.04 24.31 -2.11
C ALA A 557 -0.44 25.34 -1.03
N ARG A 558 -0.59 26.61 -1.41
CA ARG A 558 -1.05 27.68 -0.52
C ARG A 558 -2.53 27.46 -0.09
N VAL A 559 -3.38 27.07 -1.00
CA VAL A 559 -4.79 26.71 -0.67
C VAL A 559 -4.82 25.55 0.32
N VAL A 560 -4.03 24.50 0.11
CA VAL A 560 -3.92 23.39 1.05
C VAL A 560 -3.45 23.87 2.43
N ALA A 561 -2.46 24.76 2.50
CA ALA A 561 -2.02 25.35 3.76
C ALA A 561 -3.12 26.18 4.46
N GLN A 562 -3.96 26.89 3.72
CA GLN A 562 -5.13 27.58 4.27
C GLN A 562 -6.16 26.59 4.82
N LEU A 563 -6.44 25.51 4.10
CA LEU A 563 -7.33 24.45 4.57
C LEU A 563 -6.82 23.81 5.87
N LYS A 564 -5.50 23.61 6.00
CA LYS A 564 -4.88 23.12 7.25
C LYS A 564 -5.16 24.04 8.44
N ALA A 565 -5.10 25.34 8.23
CA ALA A 565 -5.44 26.31 9.29
C ALA A 565 -6.89 26.21 9.75
N THR A 566 -7.82 25.75 8.89
CA THR A 566 -9.24 25.59 9.22
C THR A 566 -9.59 24.20 9.75
N ALA A 567 -8.69 23.22 9.62
CA ALA A 567 -8.91 21.84 10.03
C ALA A 567 -8.76 21.61 11.54
N GLY A 568 -8.24 22.59 12.30
CA GLY A 568 -7.94 22.47 13.72
C GLY A 568 -6.92 21.34 13.98
N ASP A 569 -7.23 20.46 14.93
CA ASP A 569 -6.39 19.27 15.22
C ASP A 569 -6.53 18.14 14.19
N GLY A 570 -7.34 18.31 13.17
CA GLY A 570 -7.53 17.33 12.09
C GLY A 570 -6.48 17.44 11.01
N ALA A 571 -6.36 16.40 10.19
CA ALA A 571 -5.48 16.38 9.04
C ALA A 571 -6.23 16.80 7.75
N VAL A 572 -5.49 17.38 6.81
CA VAL A 572 -5.96 17.68 5.45
C VAL A 572 -5.34 16.68 4.48
N ALA A 573 -6.18 15.98 3.74
CA ALA A 573 -5.75 15.15 2.62
C ALA A 573 -5.92 15.93 1.31
N MET A 574 -4.97 15.79 0.38
CA MET A 574 -5.08 16.28 -1.01
C MET A 574 -5.14 15.10 -1.96
N VAL A 575 -6.10 15.10 -2.87
CA VAL A 575 -6.26 14.06 -3.90
C VAL A 575 -6.00 14.68 -5.27
N GLY A 576 -5.08 14.10 -6.04
CA GLY A 576 -4.71 14.58 -7.37
C GLY A 576 -4.12 13.50 -8.25
N ASP A 577 -3.96 13.78 -9.56
CA ASP A 577 -3.42 12.83 -10.54
C ASP A 577 -2.23 13.39 -11.34
N GLY A 578 -2.05 14.69 -11.38
CA GLY A 578 -1.11 15.38 -12.26
C GLY A 578 0.21 15.80 -11.64
N ILE A 579 1.16 16.16 -12.50
CA ILE A 579 2.43 16.82 -12.11
C ILE A 579 2.13 18.15 -11.39
N ASN A 580 1.09 18.85 -11.84
CA ASN A 580 0.67 20.14 -11.30
C ASN A 580 0.17 20.05 -9.86
N ASP A 581 -0.20 18.86 -9.40
CA ASP A 581 -0.68 18.62 -8.04
C ASP A 581 0.42 18.21 -7.07
N ALA A 582 1.59 17.83 -7.57
CA ALA A 582 2.69 17.36 -6.73
C ALA A 582 3.07 18.32 -5.59
N PRO A 583 3.15 19.64 -5.79
CA PRO A 583 3.37 20.59 -4.69
C PRO A 583 2.26 20.59 -3.65
N ALA A 584 0.99 20.47 -4.08
CA ALA A 584 -0.18 20.41 -3.20
C ALA A 584 -0.26 19.07 -2.43
N LEU A 585 0.05 17.95 -3.10
CA LEU A 585 0.15 16.63 -2.48
C LEU A 585 1.23 16.60 -1.39
N ALA A 586 2.38 17.26 -1.63
CA ALA A 586 3.47 17.39 -0.66
C ALA A 586 3.12 18.33 0.50
N ALA A 587 2.35 19.39 0.26
CA ALA A 587 1.95 20.38 1.27
C ALA A 587 0.85 19.85 2.21
N ALA A 588 0.05 18.88 1.75
CA ALA A 588 -0.99 18.24 2.54
C ALA A 588 -0.39 17.38 3.67
N ASP A 589 -1.18 17.11 4.72
CA ASP A 589 -0.79 16.14 5.74
C ASP A 589 -0.75 14.74 5.14
N VAL A 590 -1.64 14.45 4.19
CA VAL A 590 -1.67 13.21 3.42
C VAL A 590 -1.91 13.52 1.95
N GLY A 591 -0.92 13.27 1.11
CA GLY A 591 -1.11 13.24 -0.34
C GLY A 591 -1.73 11.90 -0.76
N ILE A 592 -2.75 11.94 -1.61
CA ILE A 592 -3.41 10.76 -2.20
C ILE A 592 -3.34 10.89 -3.72
N ALA A 593 -2.59 10.02 -4.39
CA ALA A 593 -2.44 10.03 -5.84
C ALA A 593 -3.35 8.99 -6.51
N MET A 594 -3.90 9.35 -7.67
CA MET A 594 -4.55 8.40 -8.57
C MET A 594 -3.48 7.70 -9.42
N ALA A 595 -3.48 6.36 -9.51
CA ALA A 595 -2.52 5.63 -10.36
C ALA A 595 -2.72 5.83 -11.87
N THR A 596 -3.84 6.42 -12.28
CA THR A 596 -4.06 6.90 -13.65
C THR A 596 -3.28 8.17 -13.97
N GLY A 597 -2.72 8.81 -12.95
CA GLY A 597 -1.94 10.04 -13.04
C GLY A 597 -0.47 9.81 -13.36
N THR A 598 0.36 10.78 -13.01
CA THR A 598 1.80 10.78 -13.31
C THR A 598 2.62 10.06 -12.24
N ASP A 599 3.76 9.50 -12.63
CA ASP A 599 4.72 8.88 -11.70
C ASP A 599 5.17 9.87 -10.59
N VAL A 600 5.28 11.16 -10.92
CA VAL A 600 5.66 12.21 -9.95
C VAL A 600 4.62 12.35 -8.84
N ALA A 601 3.33 12.35 -9.17
CA ALA A 601 2.26 12.40 -8.18
C ALA A 601 2.30 11.16 -7.26
N MET A 602 2.47 9.97 -7.83
CA MET A 602 2.57 8.72 -7.07
C MET A 602 3.78 8.69 -6.14
N HIS A 603 4.94 9.23 -6.58
CA HIS A 603 6.13 9.30 -5.72
C HIS A 603 5.97 10.28 -4.55
N THR A 604 5.25 11.38 -4.76
CA THR A 604 5.06 12.43 -3.76
C THR A 604 4.00 12.04 -2.73
N ALA A 605 2.98 11.30 -3.13
CA ALA A 605 1.85 10.92 -2.28
C ALA A 605 2.22 9.85 -1.24
N GLY A 606 1.64 9.95 -0.05
CA GLY A 606 1.70 8.92 0.99
C GLY A 606 0.73 7.75 0.75
N ILE A 607 -0.31 7.97 -0.08
CA ILE A 607 -1.29 6.94 -0.48
C ILE A 607 -1.46 6.99 -2.00
N THR A 608 -1.49 5.83 -2.65
CA THR A 608 -1.78 5.70 -4.09
C THR A 608 -3.00 4.81 -4.30
N LEU A 609 -3.95 5.30 -5.08
CA LEU A 609 -5.17 4.57 -5.46
C LEU A 609 -4.95 3.93 -6.83
N MET A 610 -4.89 2.60 -6.87
CA MET A 610 -4.54 1.84 -8.09
C MET A 610 -5.57 1.93 -9.20
N ARG A 611 -6.81 2.23 -8.85
CA ARG A 611 -7.87 2.59 -9.80
C ARG A 611 -8.05 4.10 -9.79
N GLY A 612 -8.43 4.66 -10.91
CA GLY A 612 -8.81 6.07 -11.00
C GLY A 612 -10.18 6.37 -10.36
N ASP A 613 -10.61 5.58 -9.37
CA ASP A 613 -11.93 5.66 -8.72
C ASP A 613 -11.87 6.51 -7.45
N PRO A 614 -12.57 7.66 -7.40
CA PRO A 614 -12.62 8.51 -6.21
C PRO A 614 -13.21 7.82 -4.97
N ALA A 615 -14.04 6.76 -5.13
CA ALA A 615 -14.62 6.03 -4.01
C ALA A 615 -13.56 5.38 -3.12
N LEU A 616 -12.39 5.05 -3.68
CA LEU A 616 -11.25 4.51 -2.92
C LEU A 616 -10.66 5.50 -1.90
N VAL A 617 -10.89 6.81 -2.05
CA VAL A 617 -10.47 7.80 -1.05
C VAL A 617 -11.18 7.54 0.29
N ALA A 618 -12.49 7.29 0.25
CA ALA A 618 -13.25 6.95 1.44
C ALA A 618 -12.82 5.59 2.03
N ASP A 619 -12.44 4.63 1.19
CA ASP A 619 -11.89 3.34 1.63
C ASP A 619 -10.51 3.49 2.27
N ALA A 620 -9.64 4.35 1.72
CA ALA A 620 -8.34 4.65 2.29
C ALA A 620 -8.45 5.24 3.71
N VAL A 621 -9.38 6.17 3.91
CA VAL A 621 -9.65 6.75 5.24
C VAL A 621 -10.25 5.70 6.19
N ASP A 622 -11.20 4.87 5.73
CA ASP A 622 -11.86 3.86 6.57
C ASP A 622 -10.86 2.79 7.04
N ILE A 623 -10.07 2.23 6.15
CA ILE A 623 -9.07 1.23 6.54
C ILE A 623 -8.00 1.82 7.47
N SER A 624 -7.59 3.08 7.25
CA SER A 624 -6.66 3.78 8.12
C SER A 624 -7.24 3.97 9.54
N ARG A 625 -8.51 4.40 9.66
CA ARG A 625 -9.22 4.51 10.95
C ARG A 625 -9.34 3.16 11.67
N ARG A 626 -9.69 2.10 10.96
CA ARG A 626 -9.81 0.75 11.52
C ARG A 626 -8.46 0.22 11.98
N THR A 627 -7.42 0.42 11.18
CA THR A 627 -6.06 -0.01 11.53
C THR A 627 -5.56 0.72 12.77
N TYR A 628 -5.75 2.04 12.83
CA TYR A 628 -5.36 2.84 14.00
C TYR A 628 -6.14 2.43 15.27
N ARG A 629 -7.44 2.18 15.15
CA ARG A 629 -8.25 1.64 16.26
C ARG A 629 -7.74 0.29 16.75
N LYS A 630 -7.29 -0.59 15.84
CA LYS A 630 -6.66 -1.86 16.21
C LYS A 630 -5.33 -1.66 16.92
N ILE A 631 -4.54 -0.68 16.49
CA ILE A 631 -3.31 -0.30 17.21
C ILE A 631 -3.64 0.12 18.65
N GLN A 632 -4.61 1.00 18.85
CA GLN A 632 -5.04 1.43 20.18
C GLN A 632 -5.54 0.27 21.04
N GLN A 633 -6.39 -0.61 20.50
CA GLN A 633 -6.85 -1.80 21.18
C GLN A 633 -5.69 -2.74 21.57
N ASN A 634 -4.75 -2.95 20.67
CA ASN A 634 -3.58 -3.78 20.93
C ASN A 634 -2.70 -3.19 22.03
N LEU A 635 -2.46 -1.89 22.00
CA LEU A 635 -1.73 -1.18 23.05
C LEU A 635 -2.46 -1.27 24.40
N PHE A 636 -3.77 -1.05 24.43
CA PHE A 636 -4.58 -1.19 25.63
C PHE A 636 -4.42 -2.59 26.24
N TRP A 637 -4.60 -3.65 25.47
CA TRP A 637 -4.42 -5.01 25.96
C TRP A 637 -2.99 -5.29 26.42
N ALA A 638 -1.98 -4.84 25.68
CA ALA A 638 -0.59 -5.01 26.07
C ALA A 638 -0.24 -4.34 27.40
N PHE A 639 -0.89 -3.22 27.73
CA PHE A 639 -0.68 -2.52 29.01
C PHE A 639 -1.52 -3.10 30.15
N VAL A 640 -2.77 -3.48 29.91
CA VAL A 640 -3.70 -3.98 30.96
C VAL A 640 -3.16 -5.23 31.64
N TYR A 641 -2.60 -6.18 30.87
CA TYR A 641 -1.99 -7.39 31.46
C TYR A 641 -0.88 -7.04 32.46
N ASN A 642 -0.05 -6.05 32.13
CA ASN A 642 1.03 -5.62 33.00
C ASN A 642 0.51 -4.79 34.20
N LEU A 643 -0.42 -3.87 33.93
CA LEU A 643 -0.99 -2.98 34.96
C LEU A 643 -1.69 -3.78 36.08
N VAL A 644 -2.40 -4.85 35.74
CA VAL A 644 -3.08 -5.73 36.70
C VAL A 644 -2.11 -6.77 37.28
N GLY A 645 -1.26 -7.34 36.44
CA GLY A 645 -0.39 -8.44 36.82
C GLY A 645 0.75 -8.05 37.74
N ILE A 646 1.34 -6.84 37.57
CA ILE A 646 2.43 -6.38 38.45
C ILE A 646 2.02 -6.28 39.93
N PRO A 647 0.91 -5.61 40.31
CA PRO A 647 0.45 -5.60 41.68
C PRO A 647 0.15 -7.00 42.23
N LEU A 648 -0.52 -7.86 41.45
CA LEU A 648 -0.82 -9.23 41.86
C LEU A 648 0.44 -10.05 42.12
N ALA A 649 1.47 -9.90 41.29
CA ALA A 649 2.77 -10.54 41.45
C ALA A 649 3.51 -10.01 42.70
N ALA A 650 3.49 -8.68 42.90
CA ALA A 650 4.12 -8.05 44.04
C ALA A 650 3.47 -8.46 45.37
N LEU A 651 2.16 -8.69 45.40
CA LEU A 651 1.40 -9.18 46.55
C LEU A 651 1.48 -10.69 46.76
N GLY A 652 2.21 -11.43 45.91
CA GLY A 652 2.40 -12.88 46.00
C GLY A 652 1.21 -13.72 45.53
N TRP A 653 0.23 -13.10 44.82
CA TRP A 653 -0.95 -13.79 44.29
C TRP A 653 -0.74 -14.40 42.93
N LEU A 654 0.42 -14.13 42.29
CA LEU A 654 0.75 -14.60 40.98
C LEU A 654 2.14 -15.25 40.97
N ASN A 655 2.21 -16.56 40.71
CA ASN A 655 3.48 -17.25 40.62
C ASN A 655 4.17 -16.95 39.27
N PRO A 656 5.51 -17.14 39.14
CA PRO A 656 6.27 -16.82 37.96
C PRO A 656 5.80 -17.58 36.70
N MET A 657 5.30 -18.80 36.82
CA MET A 657 4.84 -19.62 35.69
C MET A 657 3.52 -19.11 35.12
N ILE A 658 2.55 -18.77 36.01
CA ILE A 658 1.28 -18.15 35.60
C ILE A 658 1.56 -16.77 34.95
N ALA A 659 2.50 -16.01 35.50
CA ALA A 659 2.96 -14.76 34.92
C ALA A 659 3.48 -14.94 33.49
N GLY A 660 4.30 -15.96 33.25
CA GLY A 660 4.81 -16.31 31.93
C GLY A 660 3.71 -16.75 30.95
N ALA A 661 2.74 -17.54 31.41
CA ALA A 661 1.57 -17.96 30.62
C ALA A 661 0.69 -16.75 30.24
N ALA A 662 0.40 -15.84 31.17
CA ALA A 662 -0.36 -14.63 30.91
C ALA A 662 0.30 -13.73 29.87
N MET A 663 1.63 -13.60 29.89
CA MET A 663 2.40 -12.89 28.86
C MET A 663 2.28 -13.51 27.46
N ALA A 664 2.42 -14.85 27.39
CA ALA A 664 2.26 -15.54 26.10
C ALA A 664 0.85 -15.32 25.55
N PHE A 665 -0.18 -15.39 26.39
CA PHE A 665 -1.57 -15.15 26.03
C PHE A 665 -1.81 -13.69 25.57
N SER A 666 -1.22 -12.71 26.23
CA SER A 666 -1.25 -11.30 25.82
C SER A 666 -0.75 -11.13 24.37
N SER A 667 0.38 -11.77 24.01
CA SER A 667 0.92 -11.72 22.67
C SER A 667 -0.01 -12.35 21.63
N VAL A 668 -0.65 -13.48 21.96
CA VAL A 668 -1.65 -14.14 21.09
C VAL A 668 -2.87 -13.23 20.88
N SER A 669 -3.35 -12.59 21.94
CA SER A 669 -4.50 -11.66 21.89
C SER A 669 -4.26 -10.50 20.93
N VAL A 670 -3.10 -9.86 21.02
CA VAL A 670 -2.69 -8.74 20.15
C VAL A 670 -2.61 -9.16 18.68
N VAL A 671 -1.98 -10.30 18.41
CA VAL A 671 -1.87 -10.82 17.03
C VAL A 671 -3.24 -11.16 16.44
N THR A 672 -4.06 -11.88 17.21
CA THR A 672 -5.40 -12.27 16.78
C THR A 672 -6.26 -11.05 16.49
N ASN A 673 -6.21 -10.03 17.36
CA ASN A 673 -6.94 -8.78 17.15
C ASN A 673 -6.48 -8.03 15.89
N ALA A 674 -5.17 -8.00 15.60
CA ALA A 674 -4.64 -7.40 14.37
C ALA A 674 -5.12 -8.17 13.11
N LEU A 675 -5.13 -9.51 13.17
CA LEU A 675 -5.57 -10.35 12.05
C LEU A 675 -7.07 -10.21 11.72
N LEU A 676 -7.91 -9.71 12.64
CA LEU A 676 -9.31 -9.40 12.37
C LEU A 676 -9.47 -8.33 11.27
N LEU A 677 -8.46 -7.49 11.02
CA LEU A 677 -8.47 -6.56 9.88
C LEU A 677 -8.60 -7.28 8.53
N ARG A 678 -8.19 -8.55 8.43
CA ARG A 678 -8.35 -9.34 7.19
C ARG A 678 -9.81 -9.53 6.76
N ARG A 679 -10.76 -9.34 7.69
CA ARG A 679 -12.20 -9.42 7.41
C ARG A 679 -12.79 -8.13 6.85
N TRP A 680 -11.98 -7.06 6.78
CA TRP A 680 -12.44 -5.81 6.21
C TRP A 680 -12.73 -5.98 4.72
N LYS A 681 -13.85 -5.42 4.30
CA LYS A 681 -14.27 -5.32 2.90
C LYS A 681 -14.46 -3.85 2.60
N GLY A 682 -13.84 -3.36 1.53
CA GLY A 682 -14.10 -2.00 1.04
C GLY A 682 -15.54 -1.86 0.54
N ASP A 683 -16.07 -0.66 0.61
CA ASP A 683 -17.43 -0.35 0.13
C ASP A 683 -17.42 0.20 -1.32
N ALA A 684 -16.25 0.26 -1.95
CA ALA A 684 -16.09 0.75 -3.34
C ALA A 684 -16.51 -0.28 -4.41
N ARG A 685 -17.17 -1.37 -4.01
CA ARG A 685 -17.69 -2.40 -4.94
C ARG A 685 -19.03 -2.01 -5.50
#